data_7cdf1cea8fa426825de9bbf56f2fcb44
#
_entry.id   7cdf1cea8fa426825de9bbf56f2fcb44
#
_cell.length_a   1.000
_cell.length_b   1.000
_cell.length_c   1.000
_cell.angle_alpha   90.00
_cell.angle_beta   90.00
_cell.angle_gamma   90.00
#
_symmetry.space_group_name_H-M   'P 1'
#
loop_
_entity.id
_entity.type
_entity.pdbx_description
1 polymer ?
#
loop_
_entity_poly.entity_id
_entity_poly.type
_entity_poly.pdbx_seq_one_letter_code
_entity_poly.pdbx_strand_id
1 'polypeptide(L)'
;MADTRYTPGQEKTIKTLDKPLFVAAGAGSGKTFTLTQRIVWALKEGSGADGKPYLSSLDQALIITFTNAAATEIKERVREALEKEGLHSAALQVDDAWISTIHGMCSRILKIHALDLGLDPEFEIIDDMTRNQLVNISIEEVLRELSQDESYAEFLSTYAGSRDALKSRIETLISYAQSSPVGMDAISFVGDSSDLEVLKAELENLCGALEALKGAIAATKPDEAEQLQSVQSELSSKLQQHLVLSLADFDQAFWDTLQKALKTGRSSKEIKIVKDEAAYQLKVCSALFGLIQDMSEGQCLKDVTGQVYKLFNQKKRAIGGLDNDDLLHLTAKVFEEHPEIAAVYTDKFKLVMVDEFQDTDQQQVQMIKSLSGKDAQYLTTVGDAQQSIYRFRGADVDVFFRRQAEVSEDLQPRLVDNFRSHNEILRFVAKVCSAEGMIADFMDLSAGREEPTTPFIGHSPRVYFEVTKFVKSGSSKPGDDVSRKQLVAHQLADRINTLMQDENIQAKDVAILMKSVKEAQPYIEALRTFGIESVVSGASTFGEQPEVELIGSLLQTLANMYDSYEGLFPVLSSEIFSLDASDLLLLGTNFGENGQKITNRDIAESVVNDAFNPPFEISPKLKNALEVLSNARSSLSNKRVSDVIKKVVLDAGWISRLQKMGNEGQSKIANIFAALEQIDSLQKELSIGVASVAKAFSQW
;
A
#
# COMPACT_ATOMS: atom_id res chain seq x y z
N MET A 1 39.32 -20.67 15.73
CA MET A 1 38.18 -19.74 15.58
C MET A 1 38.69 -18.47 14.99
N ALA A 2 38.23 -18.05 13.81
CA ALA A 2 38.61 -16.75 13.28
C ALA A 2 38.03 -15.70 14.20
N ASP A 3 38.87 -14.85 14.78
CA ASP A 3 38.46 -13.70 15.60
C ASP A 3 37.59 -12.80 14.73
N THR A 4 36.29 -12.82 14.97
CA THR A 4 35.34 -11.94 14.27
C THR A 4 35.61 -10.53 14.76
N ARG A 5 36.37 -9.76 13.99
CA ARG A 5 36.65 -8.35 14.33
C ARG A 5 35.40 -7.51 14.13
N TYR A 6 34.83 -7.05 15.22
CA TYR A 6 33.76 -6.04 15.19
C TYR A 6 34.33 -4.66 14.87
N THR A 7 33.57 -3.85 14.17
CA THR A 7 33.87 -2.42 14.09
C THR A 7 33.59 -1.76 15.46
N PRO A 8 34.20 -0.59 15.77
CA PRO A 8 33.97 0.06 17.06
C PRO A 8 32.51 0.35 17.36
N GLY A 9 31.72 0.73 16.35
CA GLY A 9 30.28 0.93 16.47
C GLY A 9 29.52 -0.36 16.77
N GLN A 10 29.86 -1.45 16.09
CA GLN A 10 29.29 -2.77 16.33
C GLN A 10 29.64 -3.26 17.74
N GLU A 11 30.93 -3.19 18.15
CA GLU A 11 31.35 -3.64 19.46
C GLU A 11 30.63 -2.90 20.59
N LYS A 12 30.50 -1.56 20.47
CA LYS A 12 29.77 -0.75 21.43
C LYS A 12 28.29 -1.14 21.50
N THR A 13 27.64 -1.34 20.33
CA THR A 13 26.27 -1.79 20.26
C THR A 13 26.08 -3.16 20.91
N ILE A 14 26.98 -4.11 20.65
CA ILE A 14 26.89 -5.49 21.15
C ILE A 14 27.06 -5.52 22.68
N LYS A 15 28.03 -4.80 23.21
CA LYS A 15 28.46 -4.94 24.61
C LYS A 15 27.74 -4.03 25.62
N THR A 16 27.08 -2.94 25.18
CA THR A 16 26.33 -2.03 26.08
C THR A 16 24.92 -2.56 26.29
N LEU A 17 24.64 -3.28 27.39
CA LEU A 17 23.37 -3.99 27.62
C LEU A 17 22.40 -3.27 28.58
N ASP A 18 22.91 -2.51 29.51
CA ASP A 18 22.18 -1.92 30.65
C ASP A 18 21.78 -0.44 30.46
N LYS A 19 21.92 0.07 29.23
CA LYS A 19 21.67 1.48 28.90
C LYS A 19 20.88 1.59 27.62
N PRO A 20 20.05 2.64 27.45
CA PRO A 20 19.36 2.89 26.20
C PRO A 20 20.37 3.19 25.09
N LEU A 21 20.17 2.60 23.93
CA LEU A 21 21.01 2.86 22.76
C LEU A 21 20.16 3.41 21.60
N PHE A 22 20.74 4.37 20.88
CA PHE A 22 20.27 4.80 19.58
C PHE A 22 21.35 4.51 18.54
N VAL A 23 21.09 3.56 17.62
CA VAL A 23 22.08 3.09 16.65
C VAL A 23 21.70 3.62 15.26
N ALA A 24 22.42 4.62 14.79
CA ALA A 24 22.31 5.06 13.40
C ALA A 24 23.10 4.08 12.50
N ALA A 25 22.40 3.29 11.69
CA ALA A 25 22.99 2.16 10.98
C ALA A 25 22.68 2.23 9.48
N GLY A 26 23.63 2.65 8.67
CA GLY A 26 23.47 2.76 7.23
C GLY A 26 23.15 1.43 6.53
N ALA A 27 22.74 1.53 5.28
CA ALA A 27 22.48 0.35 4.44
C ALA A 27 23.71 -0.57 4.37
N GLY A 28 23.50 -1.87 4.53
CA GLY A 28 24.58 -2.85 4.42
C GLY A 28 25.66 -2.81 5.51
N SER A 29 25.43 -2.06 6.62
CA SER A 29 26.37 -1.93 7.74
C SER A 29 26.38 -3.14 8.70
N GLY A 30 25.60 -4.17 8.41
CA GLY A 30 25.50 -5.34 9.27
C GLY A 30 24.57 -5.16 10.44
N LYS A 31 23.47 -4.39 10.30
CA LYS A 31 22.42 -4.23 11.33
C LYS A 31 22.01 -5.56 11.95
N THR A 32 21.46 -6.46 11.14
CA THR A 32 20.96 -7.77 11.57
C THR A 32 22.06 -8.60 12.25
N PHE A 33 23.29 -8.59 11.69
CA PHE A 33 24.44 -9.27 12.30
C PHE A 33 24.72 -8.69 13.72
N THR A 34 24.77 -7.38 13.84
CA THR A 34 25.04 -6.71 15.13
C THR A 34 23.98 -7.02 16.18
N LEU A 35 22.68 -7.00 15.78
CA LEU A 35 21.57 -7.37 16.65
C LEU A 35 21.65 -8.84 17.07
N THR A 36 21.95 -9.76 16.15
CA THR A 36 22.16 -11.18 16.45
C THR A 36 23.30 -11.37 17.46
N GLN A 37 24.45 -10.74 17.23
CA GLN A 37 25.60 -10.84 18.13
C GLN A 37 25.32 -10.22 19.51
N ARG A 38 24.50 -9.18 19.60
CA ARG A 38 24.06 -8.58 20.86
C ARG A 38 23.24 -9.56 21.69
N ILE A 39 22.32 -10.31 21.07
CA ILE A 39 21.53 -11.36 21.75
C ILE A 39 22.45 -12.47 22.27
N VAL A 40 23.33 -12.96 21.41
CA VAL A 40 24.30 -14.01 21.78
C VAL A 40 25.20 -13.53 22.94
N TRP A 41 25.72 -12.30 22.85
CA TRP A 41 26.54 -11.72 23.91
C TRP A 41 25.76 -11.65 25.23
N ALA A 42 24.52 -11.19 25.23
CA ALA A 42 23.70 -11.05 26.43
C ALA A 42 23.43 -12.38 27.16
N LEU A 43 23.46 -13.50 26.44
CA LEU A 43 23.29 -14.86 26.99
C LEU A 43 24.60 -15.53 27.41
N LYS A 44 25.76 -14.91 27.12
CA LYS A 44 27.08 -15.47 27.50
C LYS A 44 27.46 -15.15 28.93
N GLU A 45 28.15 -16.05 29.58
CA GLU A 45 28.82 -15.78 30.85
C GLU A 45 29.80 -14.61 30.72
N GLY A 46 29.82 -13.75 31.72
CA GLY A 46 30.64 -12.54 31.75
C GLY A 46 30.01 -11.33 31.07
N SER A 47 28.83 -11.43 30.49
CA SER A 47 28.12 -10.28 29.91
C SER A 47 27.38 -9.43 30.93
N GLY A 48 26.98 -10.00 32.07
CA GLY A 48 26.30 -9.32 33.16
C GLY A 48 27.16 -9.14 34.39
N ALA A 49 26.54 -8.74 35.51
CA ALA A 49 27.18 -8.57 36.77
C ALA A 49 27.70 -9.92 37.36
N ASP A 50 28.77 -9.86 38.13
CA ASP A 50 29.37 -11.00 38.83
C ASP A 50 29.78 -12.17 37.90
N GLY A 51 30.08 -11.89 36.65
CA GLY A 51 30.49 -12.87 35.70
C GLY A 51 29.36 -13.76 35.13
N LYS A 52 28.10 -13.49 35.49
CA LYS A 52 26.94 -14.20 35.02
C LYS A 52 26.48 -13.68 33.65
N PRO A 53 25.64 -14.44 32.91
CA PRO A 53 24.93 -13.89 31.74
C PRO A 53 24.05 -12.71 32.12
N TYR A 54 23.94 -11.72 31.24
CA TYR A 54 23.03 -10.60 31.40
C TYR A 54 21.56 -11.05 31.33
N LEU A 55 21.23 -11.91 30.35
CA LEU A 55 19.93 -12.57 30.24
C LEU A 55 20.05 -14.01 30.78
N SER A 56 19.13 -14.38 31.64
CA SER A 56 19.03 -15.78 32.11
C SER A 56 18.32 -16.70 31.12
N SER A 57 17.53 -16.15 30.21
CA SER A 57 16.77 -16.85 29.17
C SER A 57 16.53 -15.93 27.99
N LEU A 58 16.37 -16.51 26.79
CA LEU A 58 16.00 -15.78 25.58
C LEU A 58 14.61 -15.12 25.68
N ASP A 59 13.74 -15.65 26.52
CA ASP A 59 12.41 -15.11 26.79
C ASP A 59 12.42 -13.69 27.45
N GLN A 60 13.57 -13.25 27.97
CA GLN A 60 13.77 -11.90 28.48
C GLN A 60 14.17 -10.89 27.41
N ALA A 61 14.32 -11.30 26.16
CA ALA A 61 14.62 -10.45 25.02
C ALA A 61 13.37 -10.25 24.15
N LEU A 62 13.05 -8.99 23.85
CA LEU A 62 12.01 -8.58 22.91
C LEU A 62 12.67 -7.96 21.68
N ILE A 63 12.49 -8.57 20.51
CA ILE A 63 13.03 -8.10 19.24
C ILE A 63 11.89 -7.81 18.28
N ILE A 64 11.77 -6.56 17.88
CA ILE A 64 10.72 -6.07 17.00
C ILE A 64 11.31 -5.73 15.63
N THR A 65 10.70 -6.22 14.58
CA THR A 65 11.04 -5.93 13.18
C THR A 65 9.83 -5.40 12.40
N PHE A 66 10.07 -4.86 11.22
CA PHE A 66 8.99 -4.31 10.41
C PHE A 66 8.20 -5.39 9.63
N THR A 67 8.84 -6.52 9.24
CA THR A 67 8.21 -7.57 8.44
C THR A 67 8.36 -8.96 9.07
N ASN A 68 7.40 -9.85 8.80
CA ASN A 68 7.48 -11.25 9.23
C ASN A 68 8.68 -11.97 8.61
N ALA A 69 9.04 -11.65 7.37
CA ALA A 69 10.23 -12.21 6.72
C ALA A 69 11.52 -11.84 7.48
N ALA A 70 11.66 -10.57 7.91
CA ALA A 70 12.79 -10.13 8.72
C ALA A 70 12.80 -10.82 10.09
N ALA A 71 11.64 -11.01 10.72
CA ALA A 71 11.55 -11.74 11.99
C ALA A 71 12.02 -13.19 11.83
N THR A 72 11.61 -13.87 10.76
CA THR A 72 12.06 -15.25 10.44
C THR A 72 13.56 -15.30 10.20
N GLU A 73 14.08 -14.37 9.39
CA GLU A 73 15.54 -14.28 9.12
C GLU A 73 16.35 -14.06 10.42
N ILE A 74 15.86 -13.17 11.31
CA ILE A 74 16.55 -12.96 12.59
C ILE A 74 16.50 -14.22 13.47
N LYS A 75 15.36 -14.93 13.53
CA LYS A 75 15.25 -16.19 14.26
C LYS A 75 16.27 -17.23 13.76
N GLU A 76 16.37 -17.41 12.45
CA GLU A 76 17.33 -18.34 11.85
C GLU A 76 18.78 -17.95 12.20
N ARG A 77 19.15 -16.69 12.03
CA ARG A 77 20.49 -16.19 12.34
C ARG A 77 20.85 -16.27 13.82
N VAL A 78 19.88 -16.01 14.69
CA VAL A 78 20.07 -16.13 16.16
C VAL A 78 20.28 -17.61 16.52
N ARG A 79 19.49 -18.52 15.96
CA ARG A 79 19.64 -19.97 16.19
C ARG A 79 21.03 -20.45 15.76
N GLU A 80 21.46 -20.16 14.53
CA GLU A 80 22.77 -20.52 14.02
C GLU A 80 23.91 -19.94 14.89
N ALA A 81 23.78 -18.69 15.31
CA ALA A 81 24.81 -18.05 16.12
C ALA A 81 24.90 -18.64 17.55
N LEU A 82 23.74 -18.98 18.15
CA LEU A 82 23.69 -19.66 19.46
C LEU A 82 24.28 -21.08 19.39
N GLU A 83 23.96 -21.83 18.37
CA GLU A 83 24.54 -23.18 18.14
C GLU A 83 26.06 -23.09 17.99
N LYS A 84 26.56 -22.17 17.18
CA LYS A 84 27.98 -21.95 16.94
C LYS A 84 28.74 -21.62 18.24
N GLU A 85 28.10 -20.95 19.17
CA GLU A 85 28.68 -20.58 20.47
C GLU A 85 28.42 -21.62 21.58
N GLY A 86 27.78 -22.74 21.25
CA GLY A 86 27.52 -23.84 22.20
C GLY A 86 26.32 -23.57 23.14
N LEU A 87 25.51 -22.55 22.88
CA LEU A 87 24.34 -22.20 23.67
C LEU A 87 23.10 -22.99 23.20
N HIS A 88 23.21 -24.33 23.12
CA HIS A 88 22.19 -25.18 22.52
C HIS A 88 20.82 -25.08 23.19
N SER A 89 20.74 -24.91 24.51
CA SER A 89 19.48 -24.76 25.22
C SER A 89 18.72 -23.47 24.83
N ALA A 90 19.44 -22.38 24.59
CA ALA A 90 18.85 -21.15 24.10
C ALA A 90 18.46 -21.24 22.62
N ALA A 91 19.22 -21.98 21.80
CA ALA A 91 18.89 -22.20 20.39
C ALA A 91 17.54 -22.94 20.20
N LEU A 92 17.21 -23.87 21.10
CA LEU A 92 15.91 -24.57 21.07
C LEU A 92 14.72 -23.66 21.46
N GLN A 93 14.97 -22.56 22.16
CA GLN A 93 13.92 -21.61 22.57
C GLN A 93 13.62 -20.52 21.54
N VAL A 94 14.34 -20.48 20.42
CA VAL A 94 14.23 -19.40 19.43
C VAL A 94 12.82 -19.30 18.81
N ASP A 95 12.13 -20.41 18.61
CA ASP A 95 10.79 -20.41 18.04
C ASP A 95 9.76 -19.75 18.97
N ASP A 96 9.90 -19.95 20.26
CA ASP A 96 9.05 -19.37 21.30
C ASP A 96 9.50 -17.98 21.77
N ALA A 97 10.65 -17.50 21.30
CA ALA A 97 11.19 -16.20 21.64
C ALA A 97 10.29 -15.04 21.16
N TRP A 98 10.41 -13.90 21.85
CA TRP A 98 9.70 -12.67 21.45
C TRP A 98 10.44 -11.95 20.31
N ILE A 99 10.54 -12.64 19.16
CA ILE A 99 11.11 -12.13 17.91
C ILE A 99 9.99 -12.10 16.88
N SER A 100 9.43 -10.92 16.61
CA SER A 100 8.27 -10.76 15.76
C SER A 100 8.12 -9.35 15.22
N THR A 101 7.10 -9.11 14.41
CA THR A 101 6.63 -7.76 14.11
C THR A 101 5.94 -7.17 15.36
N ILE A 102 5.73 -5.84 15.37
CA ILE A 102 5.00 -5.20 16.47
C ILE A 102 3.59 -5.75 16.60
N HIS A 103 2.89 -5.99 15.47
CA HIS A 103 1.56 -6.61 15.44
C HIS A 103 1.60 -8.04 15.98
N GLY A 104 2.63 -8.82 15.66
CA GLY A 104 2.82 -10.17 16.21
C GLY A 104 3.02 -10.15 17.73
N MET A 105 3.76 -9.18 18.26
CA MET A 105 3.89 -8.96 19.70
C MET A 105 2.53 -8.62 20.32
N CYS A 106 1.80 -7.66 19.76
CA CYS A 106 0.48 -7.26 20.24
C CYS A 106 -0.50 -8.43 20.25
N SER A 107 -0.58 -9.17 19.14
CA SER A 107 -1.41 -10.36 19.03
C SER A 107 -1.11 -11.40 20.11
N ARG A 108 0.18 -11.65 20.38
CA ARG A 108 0.61 -12.57 21.43
C ARG A 108 0.20 -12.10 22.83
N ILE A 109 0.36 -10.82 23.14
CA ILE A 109 -0.06 -10.23 24.42
C ILE A 109 -1.57 -10.33 24.58
N LEU A 110 -2.35 -9.93 23.56
CA LEU A 110 -3.80 -9.98 23.58
C LEU A 110 -4.33 -11.41 23.73
N LYS A 111 -3.73 -12.40 23.08
CA LYS A 111 -4.11 -13.82 23.23
C LYS A 111 -3.83 -14.35 24.63
N ILE A 112 -2.71 -14.00 25.24
CA ILE A 112 -2.37 -14.41 26.62
C ILE A 112 -3.39 -13.86 27.62
N HIS A 113 -3.86 -12.63 27.43
CA HIS A 113 -4.80 -11.96 28.33
C HIS A 113 -6.24 -11.87 27.81
N ALA A 114 -6.57 -12.65 26.78
CA ALA A 114 -7.84 -12.54 26.07
C ALA A 114 -9.06 -12.64 26.98
N LEU A 115 -9.06 -13.60 27.92
CA LEU A 115 -10.18 -13.81 28.86
C LEU A 115 -10.37 -12.62 29.79
N ASP A 116 -9.27 -12.01 30.27
CA ASP A 116 -9.32 -10.84 31.16
C ASP A 116 -9.85 -9.60 30.43
N LEU A 117 -9.65 -9.56 29.12
CA LEU A 117 -10.04 -8.46 28.23
C LEU A 117 -11.41 -8.66 27.56
N GLY A 118 -12.06 -9.81 27.78
CA GLY A 118 -13.33 -10.17 27.13
C GLY A 118 -13.17 -10.37 25.61
N LEU A 119 -11.98 -10.76 25.16
CA LEU A 119 -11.69 -11.12 23.78
C LEU A 119 -11.83 -12.64 23.60
N ASP A 120 -12.09 -13.07 22.36
CA ASP A 120 -11.96 -14.47 22.00
C ASP A 120 -10.48 -14.89 22.00
N PRO A 121 -10.05 -15.89 22.79
CA PRO A 121 -8.65 -16.35 22.76
C PRO A 121 -8.21 -16.90 21.40
N GLU A 122 -9.15 -17.35 20.59
CA GLU A 122 -8.93 -17.89 19.25
C GLU A 122 -9.17 -16.85 18.14
N PHE A 123 -9.21 -15.54 18.49
CA PHE A 123 -9.40 -14.52 17.46
C PHE A 123 -8.38 -14.69 16.33
N GLU A 124 -8.84 -14.45 15.11
CA GLU A 124 -8.00 -14.47 13.91
C GLU A 124 -7.67 -13.05 13.44
N ILE A 125 -6.50 -12.90 12.83
CA ILE A 125 -6.13 -11.63 12.18
C ILE A 125 -6.69 -11.68 10.77
N ILE A 126 -7.69 -10.82 10.51
CA ILE A 126 -8.31 -10.73 9.19
C ILE A 126 -7.32 -10.11 8.18
N ASP A 127 -7.33 -10.65 6.98
CA ASP A 127 -6.54 -10.11 5.87
C ASP A 127 -7.17 -8.83 5.29
N ASP A 128 -6.40 -8.14 4.45
CA ASP A 128 -6.84 -6.88 3.82
C ASP A 128 -8.09 -7.07 2.96
N MET A 129 -8.27 -8.24 2.37
CA MET A 129 -9.42 -8.54 1.53
C MET A 129 -10.68 -8.69 2.36
N THR A 130 -10.67 -9.51 3.40
CA THR A 130 -11.78 -9.68 4.35
C THR A 130 -12.13 -8.35 5.00
N ARG A 131 -11.12 -7.56 5.40
CA ARG A 131 -11.30 -6.20 5.92
C ARG A 131 -12.05 -5.30 4.94
N ASN A 132 -11.56 -5.20 3.71
CA ASN A 132 -12.16 -4.33 2.68
C ASN A 132 -13.60 -4.76 2.36
N GLN A 133 -13.87 -6.05 2.35
CA GLN A 133 -15.21 -6.56 2.13
C GLN A 133 -16.16 -6.23 3.28
N LEU A 134 -15.73 -6.39 4.54
CA LEU A 134 -16.53 -5.99 5.69
C LEU A 134 -16.82 -4.48 5.70
N VAL A 135 -15.84 -3.65 5.32
CA VAL A 135 -16.04 -2.21 5.15
C VAL A 135 -17.09 -1.94 4.07
N ASN A 136 -16.96 -2.55 2.89
CA ASN A 136 -17.91 -2.38 1.78
C ASN A 136 -19.33 -2.82 2.15
N ILE A 137 -19.49 -3.97 2.80
CA ILE A 137 -20.80 -4.44 3.28
C ILE A 137 -21.38 -3.43 4.27
N SER A 138 -20.57 -2.91 5.18
CA SER A 138 -21.01 -1.92 6.18
C SER A 138 -21.43 -0.60 5.52
N ILE A 139 -20.70 -0.12 4.50
CA ILE A 139 -21.06 1.06 3.72
C ILE A 139 -22.40 0.87 3.03
N GLU A 140 -22.60 -0.25 2.33
CA GLU A 140 -23.86 -0.51 1.61
C GLU A 140 -25.06 -0.60 2.55
N GLU A 141 -24.88 -1.21 3.71
CA GLU A 141 -25.95 -1.37 4.70
C GLU A 141 -26.33 -0.03 5.31
N VAL A 142 -25.35 0.76 5.76
CA VAL A 142 -25.59 2.10 6.32
C VAL A 142 -26.20 3.04 5.28
N LEU A 143 -25.68 3.09 4.05
CA LEU A 143 -26.24 3.95 3.01
C LEU A 143 -27.67 3.54 2.62
N ARG A 144 -28.02 2.26 2.70
CA ARG A 144 -29.39 1.79 2.49
C ARG A 144 -30.32 2.24 3.62
N GLU A 145 -29.88 2.17 4.87
CA GLU A 145 -30.67 2.65 6.02
C GLU A 145 -30.88 4.16 5.94
N LEU A 146 -29.81 4.92 5.70
CA LEU A 146 -29.87 6.39 5.60
C LEU A 146 -30.68 6.89 4.39
N SER A 147 -30.85 6.09 3.35
CA SER A 147 -31.72 6.43 2.22
C SER A 147 -33.21 6.56 2.58
N GLN A 148 -33.59 6.07 3.76
CA GLN A 148 -34.94 6.19 4.30
C GLN A 148 -35.11 7.39 5.27
N ASP A 149 -34.01 8.09 5.59
CA ASP A 149 -33.99 9.23 6.50
C ASP A 149 -33.91 10.56 5.71
N GLU A 150 -34.95 11.36 5.81
CA GLU A 150 -35.02 12.63 5.10
C GLU A 150 -33.90 13.61 5.47
N SER A 151 -33.31 13.50 6.65
CA SER A 151 -32.22 14.38 7.08
C SER A 151 -30.94 14.20 6.26
N TYR A 152 -30.76 13.04 5.62
CA TYR A 152 -29.60 12.72 4.76
C TYR A 152 -29.93 12.83 3.25
N ALA A 153 -31.16 13.19 2.88
CA ALA A 153 -31.59 13.20 1.48
C ALA A 153 -30.75 14.14 0.61
N GLU A 154 -30.47 15.35 1.09
CA GLU A 154 -29.62 16.33 0.38
C GLU A 154 -28.19 15.81 0.19
N PHE A 155 -27.56 15.32 1.26
CA PHE A 155 -26.23 14.73 1.22
C PHE A 155 -26.15 13.55 0.23
N LEU A 156 -27.09 12.61 0.29
CA LEU A 156 -27.10 11.46 -0.61
C LEU A 156 -27.36 11.86 -2.06
N SER A 157 -28.16 12.92 -2.30
CA SER A 157 -28.44 13.43 -3.65
C SER A 157 -27.18 13.99 -4.32
N THR A 158 -26.27 14.60 -3.57
CA THR A 158 -24.97 15.10 -4.05
C THR A 158 -24.14 13.97 -4.67
N TYR A 159 -24.25 12.75 -4.15
CA TYR A 159 -23.51 11.57 -4.60
C TYR A 159 -24.35 10.63 -5.49
N ALA A 160 -25.55 11.00 -5.91
CA ALA A 160 -26.42 10.11 -6.70
C ALA A 160 -25.77 9.63 -8.03
N GLY A 161 -24.94 10.48 -8.65
CA GLY A 161 -24.18 10.14 -9.87
C GLY A 161 -22.76 9.64 -9.64
N SER A 162 -22.27 9.57 -8.38
CA SER A 162 -20.88 9.24 -8.05
C SER A 162 -20.77 8.45 -6.73
N ARG A 163 -21.56 7.40 -6.60
CA ARG A 163 -21.62 6.56 -5.38
C ARG A 163 -20.26 5.95 -5.01
N ASP A 164 -19.44 5.61 -6.00
CA ASP A 164 -18.10 5.06 -5.78
C ASP A 164 -17.15 6.12 -5.18
N ALA A 165 -17.32 7.40 -5.53
CA ALA A 165 -16.59 8.49 -4.91
C ALA A 165 -16.93 8.66 -3.42
N LEU A 166 -18.20 8.51 -3.04
CA LEU A 166 -18.62 8.51 -1.64
C LEU A 166 -17.99 7.34 -0.87
N LYS A 167 -18.03 6.13 -1.43
CA LYS A 167 -17.41 4.94 -0.83
C LYS A 167 -15.93 5.17 -0.59
N SER A 168 -15.19 5.61 -1.60
CA SER A 168 -13.76 5.89 -1.49
C SER A 168 -13.43 6.95 -0.44
N ARG A 169 -14.26 7.98 -0.28
CA ARG A 169 -14.12 8.98 0.79
C ARG A 169 -14.32 8.36 2.18
N ILE A 170 -15.36 7.55 2.36
CA ILE A 170 -15.64 6.86 3.63
C ILE A 170 -14.49 5.91 3.98
N GLU A 171 -14.01 5.11 3.02
CA GLU A 171 -12.86 4.20 3.21
C GLU A 171 -11.60 4.95 3.62
N THR A 172 -11.33 6.10 2.99
CA THR A 172 -10.20 6.96 3.33
C THR A 172 -10.31 7.48 4.76
N LEU A 173 -11.48 7.93 5.18
CA LEU A 173 -11.72 8.43 6.54
C LEU A 173 -11.65 7.31 7.58
N ILE A 174 -12.15 6.11 7.28
CA ILE A 174 -12.00 4.94 8.15
C ILE A 174 -10.52 4.62 8.34
N SER A 175 -9.75 4.57 7.26
CA SER A 175 -8.31 4.30 7.33
C SER A 175 -7.56 5.38 8.12
N TYR A 176 -7.95 6.64 7.97
CA TYR A 176 -7.40 7.74 8.77
C TYR A 176 -7.76 7.61 10.26
N ALA A 177 -9.03 7.29 10.58
CA ALA A 177 -9.47 7.08 11.95
C ALA A 177 -8.75 5.89 12.61
N GLN A 178 -8.53 4.81 11.88
CA GLN A 178 -7.81 3.63 12.36
C GLN A 178 -6.33 3.93 12.65
N SER A 179 -5.68 4.73 11.83
CA SER A 179 -4.28 5.13 12.05
C SER A 179 -4.09 6.16 13.17
N SER A 180 -5.18 6.74 13.71
CA SER A 180 -5.13 7.75 14.77
C SER A 180 -5.37 7.16 16.15
N PRO A 181 -4.58 7.54 17.18
CA PRO A 181 -4.79 7.11 18.56
C PRO A 181 -6.18 7.48 19.13
N VAL A 182 -6.80 8.54 18.62
CA VAL A 182 -8.13 9.03 19.05
C VAL A 182 -9.26 8.56 18.13
N GLY A 183 -8.96 7.68 17.17
CA GLY A 183 -9.97 7.08 16.31
C GLY A 183 -10.77 8.10 15.50
N MET A 184 -12.11 7.94 15.47
CA MET A 184 -13.02 8.83 14.76
C MET A 184 -12.99 10.30 15.23
N ASP A 185 -12.50 10.57 16.42
CA ASP A 185 -12.38 11.94 16.95
C ASP A 185 -11.23 12.72 16.30
N ALA A 186 -10.30 12.02 15.62
CA ALA A 186 -9.28 12.66 14.77
C ALA A 186 -9.88 13.37 13.55
N ILE A 187 -11.07 12.97 13.12
CA ILE A 187 -11.73 13.57 11.96
C ILE A 187 -12.36 14.87 12.39
N SER A 188 -11.77 15.97 11.96
CA SER A 188 -12.35 17.30 12.07
C SER A 188 -12.48 17.91 10.68
N PHE A 189 -13.63 18.51 10.38
CA PHE A 189 -13.81 19.31 9.19
C PHE A 189 -13.69 20.78 9.58
N VAL A 190 -13.02 21.55 8.73
CA VAL A 190 -12.93 22.98 8.84
C VAL A 190 -14.36 23.54 8.86
N GLY A 191 -14.69 24.37 9.85
CA GLY A 191 -16.02 24.95 9.86
C GLY A 191 -16.60 25.43 11.17
N ASP A 192 -15.79 25.74 12.14
CA ASP A 192 -16.31 26.53 13.27
C ASP A 192 -16.11 28.06 13.04
N SER A 193 -16.53 28.90 14.00
CA SER A 193 -16.37 30.34 13.89
C SER A 193 -14.90 30.80 13.73
N SER A 194 -13.94 30.00 14.16
CA SER A 194 -12.50 30.28 14.01
C SER A 194 -12.06 30.20 12.56
N ASP A 195 -12.65 29.34 11.76
CA ASP A 195 -12.28 29.16 10.34
C ASP A 195 -12.79 30.32 9.48
N LEU A 196 -13.91 30.94 9.82
CA LEU A 196 -14.38 32.18 9.20
C LEU A 196 -13.42 33.36 9.49
N GLU A 197 -12.82 33.39 10.68
CA GLU A 197 -11.80 34.38 11.02
C GLU A 197 -10.50 34.15 10.24
N VAL A 198 -10.11 32.88 10.06
CA VAL A 198 -8.97 32.54 9.18
C VAL A 198 -9.23 32.94 7.74
N LEU A 199 -10.43 32.65 7.22
CA LEU A 199 -10.80 33.11 5.86
C LEU A 199 -10.76 34.62 5.74
N LYS A 200 -11.25 35.34 6.76
CA LYS A 200 -11.21 36.81 6.80
C LYS A 200 -9.79 37.35 6.73
N ALA A 201 -8.87 36.77 7.53
CA ALA A 201 -7.48 37.16 7.53
C ALA A 201 -6.82 36.91 6.15
N GLU A 202 -7.12 35.79 5.50
CA GLU A 202 -6.59 35.49 4.17
C GLU A 202 -7.20 36.38 3.08
N LEU A 203 -8.46 36.79 3.19
CA LEU A 203 -9.07 37.78 2.30
C LEU A 203 -8.44 39.18 2.49
N GLU A 204 -8.05 39.55 3.70
CA GLU A 204 -7.29 40.78 3.98
C GLU A 204 -5.88 40.72 3.35
N ASN A 205 -5.20 39.55 3.43
CA ASN A 205 -3.93 39.32 2.74
C ASN A 205 -4.07 39.42 1.22
N LEU A 206 -5.16 38.87 0.66
CA LEU A 206 -5.47 39.00 -0.75
C LEU A 206 -5.69 40.47 -1.16
N CYS A 207 -6.41 41.25 -0.34
CA CYS A 207 -6.57 42.69 -0.56
C CYS A 207 -5.22 43.40 -0.66
N GLY A 208 -4.29 43.12 0.24
CA GLY A 208 -2.92 43.65 0.22
C GLY A 208 -2.15 43.26 -1.04
N ALA A 209 -2.26 41.99 -1.47
CA ALA A 209 -1.62 41.49 -2.67
C ALA A 209 -2.18 42.15 -3.97
N LEU A 210 -3.50 42.36 -4.02
CA LEU A 210 -4.14 43.09 -5.13
C LEU A 210 -3.70 44.56 -5.18
N GLU A 211 -3.56 45.23 -4.03
CA GLU A 211 -3.03 46.63 -3.95
C GLU A 211 -1.56 46.71 -4.47
N ALA A 212 -0.72 45.75 -4.05
CA ALA A 212 0.66 45.69 -4.52
C ALA A 212 0.73 45.46 -6.04
N LEU A 213 -0.11 44.56 -6.58
CA LEU A 213 -0.17 44.29 -8.02
C LEU A 213 -0.66 45.53 -8.78
N LYS A 214 -1.71 46.17 -8.29
CA LYS A 214 -2.20 47.44 -8.87
C LYS A 214 -1.10 48.50 -8.94
N GLY A 215 -0.39 48.71 -7.82
CA GLY A 215 0.75 49.63 -7.78
C GLY A 215 1.84 49.30 -8.78
N ALA A 216 2.17 48.03 -8.96
CA ALA A 216 3.20 47.58 -9.88
C ALA A 216 2.84 47.76 -11.37
N ILE A 217 1.55 47.72 -11.74
CA ILE A 217 1.10 47.81 -13.13
C ILE A 217 0.58 49.21 -13.51
N ALA A 218 0.29 50.10 -12.55
CA ALA A 218 -0.38 51.37 -12.76
C ALA A 218 0.28 52.26 -13.85
N ALA A 219 1.62 52.27 -13.90
CA ALA A 219 2.36 53.05 -14.88
C ALA A 219 2.41 52.43 -16.29
N THR A 220 2.27 51.11 -16.41
CA THR A 220 2.45 50.38 -17.67
C THR A 220 1.13 49.92 -18.29
N LYS A 221 0.10 49.76 -17.49
CA LYS A 221 -1.21 49.18 -17.86
C LYS A 221 -2.35 49.82 -17.04
N PRO A 222 -2.67 51.08 -17.29
CA PRO A 222 -3.65 51.83 -16.50
C PRO A 222 -5.03 51.19 -16.51
N ASP A 223 -5.52 50.66 -17.63
CA ASP A 223 -6.83 50.03 -17.73
C ASP A 223 -6.94 48.75 -16.86
N GLU A 224 -5.89 47.91 -16.85
CA GLU A 224 -5.83 46.73 -15.98
C GLU A 224 -5.72 47.14 -14.50
N ALA A 225 -5.04 48.25 -14.18
CA ALA A 225 -4.95 48.76 -12.82
C ALA A 225 -6.28 49.31 -12.32
N GLU A 226 -7.12 49.94 -13.18
CA GLU A 226 -8.47 50.40 -12.84
C GLU A 226 -9.42 49.24 -12.56
N GLN A 227 -9.35 48.18 -13.35
CA GLN A 227 -10.12 46.94 -13.08
C GLN A 227 -9.72 46.30 -11.74
N LEU A 228 -8.46 46.21 -11.40
CA LEU A 228 -7.99 45.71 -10.11
C LEU A 228 -8.44 46.65 -8.98
N GLN A 229 -8.45 47.94 -9.15
CA GLN A 229 -8.97 48.91 -8.19
C GLN A 229 -10.46 48.69 -7.88
N SER A 230 -11.26 48.45 -8.91
CA SER A 230 -12.72 48.15 -8.74
C SER A 230 -12.93 46.89 -7.90
N VAL A 231 -12.28 45.81 -8.25
CA VAL A 231 -12.41 44.52 -7.56
C VAL A 231 -11.86 44.56 -6.14
N GLN A 232 -10.74 45.23 -5.92
CA GLN A 232 -10.17 45.43 -4.60
C GLN A 232 -11.09 46.26 -3.69
N SER A 233 -11.70 47.33 -4.25
CA SER A 233 -12.63 48.18 -3.52
C SER A 233 -13.90 47.41 -3.13
N GLU A 234 -14.40 46.54 -4.00
CA GLU A 234 -15.53 45.68 -3.70
C GLU A 234 -15.19 44.70 -2.57
N LEU A 235 -14.04 44.00 -2.65
CA LEU A 235 -13.57 43.09 -1.60
C LEU A 235 -13.40 43.83 -0.25
N SER A 236 -12.76 45.00 -0.26
CA SER A 236 -12.57 45.80 0.95
C SER A 236 -13.92 46.26 1.56
N SER A 237 -14.89 46.63 0.72
CA SER A 237 -16.22 47.00 1.18
C SER A 237 -16.95 45.83 1.85
N LYS A 238 -16.87 44.63 1.24
CA LYS A 238 -17.46 43.40 1.82
C LYS A 238 -16.83 43.06 3.17
N LEU A 239 -15.49 43.20 3.30
CA LEU A 239 -14.77 42.93 4.55
C LEU A 239 -15.11 43.95 5.68
N GLN A 240 -15.43 45.20 5.33
CA GLN A 240 -15.73 46.24 6.30
C GLN A 240 -17.22 46.30 6.73
N GLN A 241 -18.12 45.84 5.87
CA GLN A 241 -19.57 45.94 6.11
C GLN A 241 -20.12 44.94 7.13
N HIS A 242 -19.43 43.82 7.37
CA HIS A 242 -19.91 42.77 8.24
C HIS A 242 -18.98 42.50 9.44
N LEU A 243 -19.51 42.64 10.65
CA LEU A 243 -18.88 42.17 11.90
C LEU A 243 -18.62 40.62 11.85
N VAL A 244 -19.51 39.90 11.13
CA VAL A 244 -19.40 38.47 10.85
C VAL A 244 -19.51 38.29 9.33
N LEU A 245 -18.49 37.67 8.71
CA LEU A 245 -18.51 37.33 7.29
C LEU A 245 -19.69 36.43 6.96
N SER A 246 -20.45 36.79 5.91
CA SER A 246 -21.47 35.93 5.33
C SER A 246 -20.91 35.27 4.07
N LEU A 247 -20.97 33.93 4.00
CA LEU A 247 -20.55 33.19 2.80
C LEU A 247 -21.39 33.56 1.57
N ALA A 248 -22.63 34.03 1.76
CA ALA A 248 -23.50 34.47 0.68
C ALA A 248 -22.98 35.70 -0.09
N ASP A 249 -22.05 36.46 0.52
CA ASP A 249 -21.45 37.64 -0.13
C ASP A 249 -20.35 37.27 -1.16
N PHE A 250 -19.92 36.00 -1.24
CA PHE A 250 -18.83 35.51 -2.06
C PHE A 250 -19.30 34.41 -3.00
N ASP A 251 -20.23 34.75 -3.91
CA ASP A 251 -20.73 33.80 -4.90
C ASP A 251 -19.67 33.45 -5.99
N GLN A 252 -19.99 32.46 -6.84
CA GLN A 252 -19.09 32.03 -7.92
C GLN A 252 -18.74 33.17 -8.88
N ALA A 253 -19.69 34.12 -9.10
CA ALA A 253 -19.45 35.26 -9.99
C ALA A 253 -18.40 36.22 -9.42
N PHE A 254 -18.36 36.40 -8.10
CA PHE A 254 -17.30 37.14 -7.42
C PHE A 254 -15.91 36.50 -7.62
N TRP A 255 -15.79 35.19 -7.40
CA TRP A 255 -14.53 34.48 -7.60
C TRP A 255 -14.07 34.51 -9.06
N ASP A 256 -14.98 34.35 -10.01
CA ASP A 256 -14.69 34.45 -11.45
C ASP A 256 -14.21 35.85 -11.83
N THR A 257 -14.75 36.89 -11.20
CA THR A 257 -14.33 38.28 -11.44
C THR A 257 -12.92 38.52 -10.93
N LEU A 258 -12.59 38.05 -9.73
CA LEU A 258 -11.23 38.07 -9.18
C LEU A 258 -10.22 37.33 -10.08
N GLN A 259 -10.56 36.13 -10.54
CA GLN A 259 -9.71 35.36 -11.44
C GLN A 259 -9.49 36.07 -12.78
N LYS A 260 -10.51 36.73 -13.34
CA LYS A 260 -10.40 37.50 -14.59
C LYS A 260 -9.51 38.72 -14.40
N ALA A 261 -9.64 39.44 -13.29
CA ALA A 261 -8.83 40.60 -12.98
C ALA A 261 -7.33 40.26 -12.85
N LEU A 262 -6.97 39.08 -12.41
CA LEU A 262 -5.61 38.60 -12.32
C LEU A 262 -5.03 38.12 -13.66
N LYS A 263 -5.83 37.96 -14.74
CA LYS A 263 -5.37 37.61 -16.09
C LYS A 263 -4.80 38.80 -16.83
N THR A 264 -3.74 39.40 -16.29
CA THR A 264 -3.01 40.48 -16.96
C THR A 264 -2.15 39.93 -18.10
N GLY A 265 -1.94 40.73 -19.18
CA GLY A 265 -1.11 40.33 -20.30
C GLY A 265 0.39 40.15 -19.97
N ARG A 266 1.27 40.11 -20.97
CA ARG A 266 2.75 39.95 -20.77
C ARG A 266 3.27 41.00 -19.80
N SER A 267 4.02 40.57 -18.79
CA SER A 267 4.54 41.40 -17.69
C SER A 267 6.06 41.27 -17.55
N SER A 268 6.72 42.29 -16.97
CA SER A 268 8.12 42.18 -16.58
C SER A 268 8.33 41.11 -15.51
N LYS A 269 9.56 40.69 -15.25
CA LYS A 269 9.88 39.67 -14.23
C LYS A 269 9.44 40.12 -12.83
N GLU A 270 9.54 41.42 -12.53
CA GLU A 270 9.14 41.99 -11.22
C GLU A 270 7.62 41.98 -11.03
N ILE A 271 6.86 42.42 -12.04
CA ILE A 271 5.39 42.35 -12.02
C ILE A 271 4.90 40.94 -11.93
N LYS A 272 5.63 39.99 -12.55
CA LYS A 272 5.25 38.55 -12.47
C LYS A 272 5.30 38.01 -11.04
N ILE A 273 6.30 38.38 -10.24
CA ILE A 273 6.44 37.96 -8.86
C ILE A 273 5.20 38.40 -8.04
N VAL A 274 4.84 39.66 -8.12
CA VAL A 274 3.70 40.23 -7.41
C VAL A 274 2.36 39.63 -7.88
N LYS A 275 2.28 39.34 -9.18
CA LYS A 275 1.11 38.67 -9.77
C LYS A 275 0.99 37.22 -9.28
N ASP A 276 2.09 36.47 -9.25
CA ASP A 276 2.11 35.08 -8.78
C ASP A 276 1.70 35.02 -7.30
N GLU A 277 2.12 36.01 -6.48
CA GLU A 277 1.69 36.15 -5.09
C GLU A 277 0.18 36.40 -4.97
N ALA A 278 -0.37 37.37 -5.71
CA ALA A 278 -1.81 37.63 -5.70
C ALA A 278 -2.63 36.41 -6.19
N ALA A 279 -2.14 35.70 -7.19
CA ALA A 279 -2.76 34.48 -7.68
C ALA A 279 -2.71 33.33 -6.66
N TYR A 280 -1.60 33.22 -5.90
CA TYR A 280 -1.48 32.25 -4.81
C TYR A 280 -2.49 32.58 -3.69
N GLN A 281 -2.57 33.83 -3.22
CA GLN A 281 -3.50 34.24 -2.19
C GLN A 281 -4.96 34.03 -2.63
N LEU A 282 -5.31 34.33 -3.87
CA LEU A 282 -6.65 34.03 -4.40
C LEU A 282 -6.96 32.54 -4.35
N LYS A 283 -5.96 31.70 -4.68
CA LYS A 283 -6.15 30.25 -4.65
C LYS A 283 -6.35 29.72 -3.22
N VAL A 284 -5.62 30.28 -2.24
CA VAL A 284 -5.80 29.97 -0.82
C VAL A 284 -7.19 30.37 -0.35
N CYS A 285 -7.62 31.61 -0.60
CA CYS A 285 -8.95 32.09 -0.23
C CYS A 285 -10.08 31.26 -0.85
N SER A 286 -9.99 30.97 -2.16
CA SER A 286 -10.99 30.15 -2.86
C SER A 286 -11.08 28.74 -2.31
N ALA A 287 -9.93 28.13 -1.97
CA ALA A 287 -9.92 26.81 -1.35
C ALA A 287 -10.52 26.79 0.05
N LEU A 288 -10.16 27.75 0.89
CA LEU A 288 -10.75 27.91 2.22
C LEU A 288 -12.27 28.16 2.16
N PHE A 289 -12.69 29.05 1.25
CA PHE A 289 -14.12 29.33 1.04
C PHE A 289 -14.89 28.05 0.66
N GLY A 290 -14.38 27.27 -0.31
CA GLY A 290 -14.99 26.00 -0.69
C GLY A 290 -15.05 25.01 0.47
N LEU A 291 -13.98 24.90 1.27
CA LEU A 291 -13.95 24.04 2.45
C LEU A 291 -15.02 24.45 3.48
N ILE A 292 -15.19 25.73 3.73
CA ILE A 292 -16.18 26.23 4.69
C ILE A 292 -17.62 26.08 4.15
N GLN A 293 -17.82 26.24 2.85
CA GLN A 293 -19.11 26.06 2.20
C GLN A 293 -19.59 24.61 2.28
N ASP A 294 -18.66 23.67 2.18
CA ASP A 294 -18.95 22.23 2.25
C ASP A 294 -19.07 21.69 3.69
N MET A 295 -19.19 22.55 4.70
CA MET A 295 -19.24 22.18 6.13
C MET A 295 -20.36 21.21 6.49
N SER A 296 -21.58 21.46 6.00
CA SER A 296 -22.73 20.58 6.27
C SER A 296 -22.52 19.20 5.67
N GLU A 297 -21.95 19.15 4.45
CA GLU A 297 -21.57 17.90 3.79
C GLU A 297 -20.47 17.17 4.59
N GLY A 298 -19.45 17.89 5.06
CA GLY A 298 -18.37 17.34 5.88
C GLY A 298 -18.90 16.72 7.17
N GLN A 299 -19.81 17.39 7.88
CA GLN A 299 -20.39 16.85 9.10
C GLN A 299 -21.24 15.60 8.82
N CYS A 300 -22.08 15.62 7.80
CA CYS A 300 -22.81 14.43 7.37
C CYS A 300 -21.89 13.28 6.98
N LEU A 301 -20.81 13.58 6.26
CA LEU A 301 -19.82 12.57 5.89
C LEU A 301 -19.14 11.94 7.12
N LYS A 302 -18.81 12.74 8.15
CA LYS A 302 -18.27 12.26 9.43
C LYS A 302 -19.29 11.35 10.13
N ASP A 303 -20.54 11.75 10.22
CA ASP A 303 -21.59 10.99 10.88
C ASP A 303 -21.84 9.65 10.18
N VAL A 304 -21.95 9.67 8.84
CA VAL A 304 -22.07 8.46 8.03
C VAL A 304 -20.87 7.54 8.21
N THR A 305 -19.66 8.10 8.17
CA THR A 305 -18.43 7.34 8.39
C THR A 305 -18.40 6.72 9.79
N GLY A 306 -18.84 7.45 10.82
CA GLY A 306 -18.94 6.94 12.19
C GLY A 306 -19.91 5.77 12.32
N GLN A 307 -21.06 5.82 11.65
CA GLN A 307 -22.01 4.70 11.62
C GLN A 307 -21.42 3.49 10.89
N VAL A 308 -20.77 3.70 9.75
CA VAL A 308 -20.08 2.62 9.01
C VAL A 308 -18.98 2.00 9.86
N TYR A 309 -18.14 2.80 10.49
CA TYR A 309 -17.04 2.33 11.35
C TYR A 309 -17.54 1.51 12.54
N LYS A 310 -18.64 1.93 13.16
CA LYS A 310 -19.29 1.18 14.25
C LYS A 310 -19.80 -0.17 13.76
N LEU A 311 -20.52 -0.21 12.64
CA LEU A 311 -21.05 -1.44 12.05
C LEU A 311 -19.92 -2.38 11.59
N PHE A 312 -18.89 -1.85 10.96
CA PHE A 312 -17.70 -2.58 10.56
C PHE A 312 -17.04 -3.28 11.77
N ASN A 313 -16.83 -2.57 12.88
CA ASN A 313 -16.28 -3.15 14.10
C ASN A 313 -17.20 -4.20 14.73
N GLN A 314 -18.52 -4.05 14.64
CA GLN A 314 -19.47 -5.08 15.07
C GLN A 314 -19.34 -6.35 14.22
N LYS A 315 -19.27 -6.21 12.90
CA LYS A 315 -19.11 -7.32 11.96
C LYS A 315 -17.77 -8.05 12.16
N LYS A 316 -16.66 -7.34 12.38
CA LYS A 316 -15.36 -7.93 12.74
C LYS A 316 -15.47 -8.81 13.99
N ARG A 317 -16.08 -8.28 15.05
CA ARG A 317 -16.28 -9.02 16.30
C ARG A 317 -17.17 -10.24 16.13
N ALA A 318 -18.19 -10.17 15.27
CA ALA A 318 -19.11 -11.27 15.02
C ALA A 318 -18.41 -12.48 14.35
N ILE A 319 -17.34 -12.27 13.61
CA ILE A 319 -16.51 -13.34 13.02
C ILE A 319 -15.29 -13.71 13.89
N GLY A 320 -15.16 -13.13 15.10
CA GLY A 320 -13.98 -13.33 15.95
C GLY A 320 -12.70 -12.72 15.36
N GLY A 321 -12.80 -11.76 14.43
CA GLY A 321 -11.68 -11.18 13.70
C GLY A 321 -11.19 -9.85 14.30
N LEU A 322 -9.87 -9.63 14.26
CA LEU A 322 -9.22 -8.34 14.53
C LEU A 322 -8.36 -7.96 13.32
N ASP A 323 -8.29 -6.68 12.98
CA ASP A 323 -7.32 -6.19 12.01
C ASP A 323 -6.02 -5.71 12.70
N ASN A 324 -5.02 -5.35 11.89
CA ASN A 324 -3.72 -4.92 12.39
C ASN A 324 -3.82 -3.65 13.27
N ASP A 325 -4.71 -2.73 12.94
CA ASP A 325 -4.91 -1.51 13.71
C ASP A 325 -5.57 -1.82 15.07
N ASP A 326 -6.54 -2.76 15.11
CA ASP A 326 -7.12 -3.23 16.36
C ASP A 326 -6.06 -3.78 17.33
N LEU A 327 -5.08 -4.55 16.81
CA LEU A 327 -4.02 -5.12 17.65
C LEU A 327 -3.22 -4.02 18.38
N LEU A 328 -2.87 -2.95 17.68
CA LEU A 328 -2.14 -1.82 18.26
C LEU A 328 -3.00 -1.06 19.26
N HIS A 329 -4.21 -0.68 18.86
CA HIS A 329 -5.12 0.10 19.71
C HIS A 329 -5.53 -0.66 20.97
N LEU A 330 -5.91 -1.92 20.84
CA LEU A 330 -6.31 -2.74 21.99
C LEU A 330 -5.13 -2.95 22.94
N THR A 331 -3.92 -3.22 22.43
CA THR A 331 -2.75 -3.40 23.29
C THR A 331 -2.39 -2.10 24.01
N ALA A 332 -2.41 -0.95 23.34
CA ALA A 332 -2.17 0.34 23.97
C ALA A 332 -3.20 0.63 25.06
N LYS A 333 -4.48 0.41 24.77
CA LYS A 333 -5.58 0.55 25.72
C LYS A 333 -5.45 -0.39 26.93
N VAL A 334 -5.06 -1.64 26.68
CA VAL A 334 -4.78 -2.60 27.77
C VAL A 334 -3.68 -2.10 28.70
N PHE A 335 -2.61 -1.56 28.17
CA PHE A 335 -1.53 -1.05 29.02
C PHE A 335 -1.92 0.22 29.79
N GLU A 336 -2.88 0.99 29.29
CA GLU A 336 -3.42 2.17 29.96
C GLU A 336 -4.43 1.78 31.05
N GLU A 337 -5.39 0.90 30.74
CA GLU A 337 -6.46 0.47 31.65
C GLU A 337 -6.01 -0.60 32.65
N HIS A 338 -4.98 -1.41 32.31
CA HIS A 338 -4.44 -2.52 33.08
C HIS A 338 -2.92 -2.38 33.24
N PRO A 339 -2.44 -1.38 34.01
CA PRO A 339 -0.99 -1.15 34.19
C PRO A 339 -0.28 -2.33 34.83
N GLU A 340 -0.97 -3.19 35.57
CA GLU A 340 -0.45 -4.44 36.11
C GLU A 340 -0.02 -5.43 35.02
N ILE A 341 -0.72 -5.47 33.87
CA ILE A 341 -0.33 -6.28 32.72
C ILE A 341 0.94 -5.72 32.08
N ALA A 342 0.99 -4.39 31.87
CA ALA A 342 2.19 -3.73 31.36
C ALA A 342 3.41 -3.99 32.25
N ALA A 343 3.24 -3.95 33.59
CA ALA A 343 4.30 -4.19 34.57
C ALA A 343 4.90 -5.60 34.44
N VAL A 344 4.09 -6.64 34.21
CA VAL A 344 4.58 -8.00 33.98
C VAL A 344 5.60 -8.06 32.83
N TYR A 345 5.33 -7.39 31.73
CA TYR A 345 6.23 -7.38 30.56
C TYR A 345 7.42 -6.44 30.78
N THR A 346 7.24 -5.31 31.45
CA THR A 346 8.32 -4.39 31.82
C THR A 346 9.35 -5.07 32.73
N ASP A 347 8.88 -5.88 33.68
CA ASP A 347 9.75 -6.66 34.57
C ASP A 347 10.41 -7.85 33.86
N LYS A 348 9.74 -8.41 32.87
CA LYS A 348 10.21 -9.55 32.07
C LYS A 348 11.32 -9.17 31.12
N PHE A 349 11.14 -8.12 30.32
CA PHE A 349 12.07 -7.77 29.25
C PHE A 349 13.25 -6.95 29.79
N LYS A 350 14.45 -7.49 29.62
CA LYS A 350 15.72 -6.87 29.98
C LYS A 350 16.56 -6.45 28.77
N LEU A 351 16.12 -6.85 27.57
CA LEU A 351 16.71 -6.45 26.30
C LEU A 351 15.58 -6.23 25.31
N VAL A 352 15.32 -4.98 24.93
CA VAL A 352 14.31 -4.61 23.93
C VAL A 352 15.01 -4.00 22.74
N MET A 353 14.83 -4.56 21.57
CA MET A 353 15.47 -4.10 20.33
C MET A 353 14.41 -3.85 19.26
N VAL A 354 14.50 -2.72 18.60
CA VAL A 354 13.64 -2.35 17.46
C VAL A 354 14.51 -2.12 16.24
N ASP A 355 14.33 -2.96 15.24
CA ASP A 355 14.97 -2.80 13.91
C ASP A 355 14.08 -1.96 13.00
N GLU A 356 14.68 -1.29 12.02
CA GLU A 356 14.03 -0.36 11.08
C GLU A 356 13.19 0.71 11.82
N PHE A 357 13.75 1.28 12.88
CA PHE A 357 13.04 2.21 13.76
C PHE A 357 12.51 3.48 13.05
N GLN A 358 13.07 3.87 11.90
CA GLN A 358 12.60 4.98 11.08
C GLN A 358 11.20 4.76 10.48
N ASP A 359 10.69 3.52 10.50
CA ASP A 359 9.38 3.16 9.94
C ASP A 359 8.29 3.00 11.02
N THR A 360 8.59 3.46 12.27
CA THR A 360 7.65 3.43 13.40
C THR A 360 6.85 4.72 13.51
N ASP A 361 5.70 4.66 14.18
CA ASP A 361 4.87 5.79 14.56
C ASP A 361 4.95 6.10 16.06
N GLN A 362 4.35 7.22 16.47
CA GLN A 362 4.37 7.70 17.84
C GLN A 362 3.72 6.72 18.84
N GLN A 363 2.61 6.09 18.47
CA GLN A 363 1.88 5.15 19.33
C GLN A 363 2.69 3.88 19.57
N GLN A 364 3.28 3.33 18.52
CA GLN A 364 4.16 2.17 18.58
C GLN A 364 5.35 2.44 19.52
N VAL A 365 5.97 3.61 19.39
CA VAL A 365 7.13 3.98 20.21
C VAL A 365 6.75 4.14 21.67
N GLN A 366 5.61 4.76 21.99
CA GLN A 366 5.14 4.87 23.37
C GLN A 366 4.89 3.50 23.99
N MET A 367 4.24 2.60 23.27
CA MET A 367 4.00 1.23 23.73
C MET A 367 5.30 0.46 23.96
N ILE A 368 6.27 0.54 23.05
CA ILE A 368 7.57 -0.11 23.20
C ILE A 368 8.33 0.47 24.40
N LYS A 369 8.31 1.78 24.61
CA LYS A 369 8.96 2.42 25.76
C LYS A 369 8.38 1.93 27.09
N SER A 370 7.06 1.72 27.18
CA SER A 370 6.43 1.20 28.40
C SER A 370 6.90 -0.20 28.78
N LEU A 371 7.36 -1.00 27.78
CA LEU A 371 7.87 -2.35 27.96
C LEU A 371 9.40 -2.41 28.20
N SER A 372 10.09 -1.28 28.14
CA SER A 372 11.56 -1.22 28.08
C SER A 372 12.24 -0.82 29.39
N GLY A 373 11.59 -1.05 30.53
CA GLY A 373 12.09 -0.66 31.86
C GLY A 373 11.93 0.83 32.17
N LYS A 374 12.43 1.24 33.32
CA LYS A 374 12.35 2.64 33.72
C LYS A 374 13.16 3.52 32.78
N ASP A 375 12.56 4.63 32.33
CA ASP A 375 13.17 5.57 31.37
C ASP A 375 13.68 4.90 30.08
N ALA A 376 13.03 3.79 29.66
CA ALA A 376 13.40 2.98 28.51
C ALA A 376 14.86 2.51 28.50
N GLN A 377 15.40 2.18 29.69
CA GLN A 377 16.82 1.81 29.88
C GLN A 377 17.25 0.56 29.08
N TYR A 378 16.32 -0.35 28.78
CA TYR A 378 16.60 -1.58 28.04
C TYR A 378 16.38 -1.44 26.53
N LEU A 379 15.95 -0.25 26.05
CA LEU A 379 15.59 -0.01 24.67
C LEU A 379 16.82 0.30 23.80
N THR A 380 17.02 -0.53 22.79
CA THR A 380 17.95 -0.27 21.69
C THR A 380 17.13 -0.06 20.42
N THR A 381 17.23 1.13 19.83
CA THR A 381 16.63 1.45 18.54
C THR A 381 17.69 1.47 17.45
N VAL A 382 17.44 0.75 16.35
CA VAL A 382 18.36 0.65 15.20
C VAL A 382 17.62 1.09 13.95
N GLY A 383 18.19 1.96 13.17
CA GLY A 383 17.56 2.43 11.95
C GLY A 383 18.41 3.40 11.15
N ASP A 384 17.84 3.82 10.04
CA ASP A 384 18.44 4.78 9.11
C ASP A 384 17.35 5.76 8.62
N ALA A 385 17.40 7.00 9.08
CA ALA A 385 16.45 8.04 8.67
C ALA A 385 16.42 8.23 7.14
N GLN A 386 17.53 7.96 6.45
CA GLN A 386 17.64 8.08 4.98
C GLN A 386 16.89 6.97 4.25
N GLN A 387 16.49 5.90 4.95
CA GLN A 387 15.71 4.78 4.44
C GLN A 387 14.22 4.87 4.81
N SER A 388 13.76 5.94 5.46
CA SER A 388 12.34 6.14 5.78
C SER A 388 11.53 6.40 4.52
N ILE A 389 10.79 5.39 4.04
CA ILE A 389 9.97 5.46 2.83
C ILE A 389 8.51 5.10 3.06
N TYR A 390 8.08 4.85 4.30
CA TYR A 390 6.73 4.38 4.66
C TYR A 390 5.83 5.46 5.26
N ARG A 391 6.10 6.76 5.01
CA ARG A 391 5.25 7.86 5.49
C ARG A 391 3.77 7.67 5.10
N PHE A 392 3.51 7.12 3.92
CA PHE A 392 2.14 6.82 3.45
C PHE A 392 1.42 5.71 4.23
N ARG A 393 2.15 4.99 5.12
CA ARG A 393 1.62 4.00 6.07
C ARG A 393 1.61 4.49 7.52
N GLY A 394 1.74 5.81 7.72
CA GLY A 394 1.73 6.41 9.06
C GLY A 394 3.10 6.50 9.74
N ALA A 395 4.19 6.02 9.12
CA ALA A 395 5.52 6.21 9.66
C ALA A 395 5.87 7.70 9.78
N ASP A 396 6.45 8.06 10.91
CA ASP A 396 6.84 9.45 11.22
C ASP A 396 8.35 9.53 11.53
N VAL A 397 9.12 10.01 10.56
CA VAL A 397 10.57 10.14 10.73
C VAL A 397 10.96 11.11 11.86
N ASP A 398 10.09 12.03 12.26
CA ASP A 398 10.34 12.93 13.39
C ASP A 398 10.42 12.15 14.72
N VAL A 399 9.76 11.00 14.81
CA VAL A 399 9.88 10.07 15.94
C VAL A 399 11.31 9.54 16.06
N PHE A 400 11.96 9.25 14.95
CA PHE A 400 13.36 8.82 14.89
C PHE A 400 14.29 9.91 15.45
N PHE A 401 14.13 11.15 14.99
CA PHE A 401 14.96 12.28 15.48
C PHE A 401 14.68 12.65 16.92
N ARG A 402 13.41 12.58 17.37
CA ARG A 402 13.06 12.76 18.79
C ARG A 402 13.75 11.72 19.67
N ARG A 403 13.72 10.46 19.24
CA ARG A 403 14.41 9.37 19.96
C ARG A 403 15.92 9.58 20.00
N GLN A 404 16.52 10.04 18.92
CA GLN A 404 17.93 10.39 18.88
C GLN A 404 18.26 11.47 19.91
N ALA A 405 17.46 12.52 20.01
CA ALA A 405 17.66 13.61 20.97
C ALA A 405 17.49 13.20 22.46
N GLU A 406 16.69 12.15 22.73
CA GLU A 406 16.49 11.62 24.09
C GLU A 406 17.69 10.84 24.60
N VAL A 407 18.51 10.26 23.72
CA VAL A 407 19.64 9.42 24.09
C VAL A 407 20.91 10.25 24.10
N SER A 408 21.73 10.14 25.16
CA SER A 408 23.00 10.88 25.25
C SER A 408 23.95 10.50 24.10
N GLU A 409 24.73 11.44 23.61
CA GLU A 409 25.58 11.32 22.43
C GLU A 409 26.60 10.16 22.54
N ASP A 410 27.09 9.88 23.76
CA ASP A 410 27.95 8.74 24.01
C ASP A 410 27.24 7.38 23.87
N LEU A 411 25.90 7.32 23.83
CA LEU A 411 25.09 6.15 23.65
C LEU A 411 24.48 6.08 22.23
N GLN A 412 25.00 6.83 21.27
CA GLN A 412 24.60 6.87 19.87
C GLN A 412 25.69 6.28 18.94
N PRO A 413 25.96 4.97 18.99
CA PRO A 413 26.93 4.37 18.06
C PRO A 413 26.43 4.50 16.61
N ARG A 414 27.37 4.72 15.69
CA ARG A 414 27.12 4.77 14.25
C ARG A 414 27.72 3.56 13.56
N LEU A 415 26.94 2.92 12.70
CA LEU A 415 27.39 1.82 11.84
C LEU A 415 27.51 2.35 10.41
N VAL A 416 28.71 2.80 10.06
CA VAL A 416 29.01 3.46 8.77
C VAL A 416 29.76 2.58 7.78
N ASP A 417 30.30 1.43 8.24
CA ASP A 417 31.05 0.50 7.39
C ASP A 417 30.08 -0.38 6.59
N ASN A 418 30.01 -0.19 5.29
CA ASN A 418 29.12 -0.96 4.40
C ASN A 418 29.81 -2.23 3.91
N PHE A 419 29.24 -3.39 4.24
CA PHE A 419 29.76 -4.72 3.84
C PHE A 419 29.00 -5.31 2.62
N ARG A 420 28.05 -4.59 2.04
CA ARG A 420 27.20 -5.04 0.93
C ARG A 420 27.69 -4.52 -0.42
N SER A 421 27.85 -3.21 -0.53
CA SER A 421 28.03 -2.53 -1.81
C SER A 421 29.48 -2.23 -2.12
N HIS A 422 29.82 -2.21 -3.41
CA HIS A 422 31.13 -1.79 -3.88
C HIS A 422 31.35 -0.29 -3.65
N ASN A 423 32.61 0.12 -3.42
CA ASN A 423 32.98 1.48 -3.11
C ASN A 423 32.53 2.52 -4.18
N GLU A 424 32.60 2.16 -5.47
CA GLU A 424 32.12 3.05 -6.56
C GLU A 424 30.62 3.37 -6.44
N ILE A 425 29.81 2.39 -6.01
CA ILE A 425 28.36 2.58 -5.79
C ILE A 425 28.16 3.53 -4.61
N LEU A 426 28.87 3.30 -3.49
CA LEU A 426 28.78 4.16 -2.30
C LEU A 426 29.16 5.59 -2.61
N ARG A 427 30.26 5.82 -3.34
CA ARG A 427 30.68 7.15 -3.77
C ARG A 427 29.67 7.85 -4.68
N PHE A 428 29.07 7.09 -5.60
CA PHE A 428 28.02 7.65 -6.47
C PHE A 428 26.81 8.09 -5.65
N VAL A 429 26.32 7.21 -4.78
CA VAL A 429 25.18 7.49 -3.90
C VAL A 429 25.48 8.70 -3.01
N ALA A 430 26.65 8.73 -2.36
CA ALA A 430 27.05 9.85 -1.54
C ALA A 430 27.06 11.15 -2.34
N LYS A 431 27.66 11.16 -3.53
CA LYS A 431 27.74 12.36 -4.38
C LYS A 431 26.38 12.88 -4.82
N VAL A 432 25.42 11.99 -5.09
CA VAL A 432 24.06 12.38 -5.50
C VAL A 432 23.25 12.85 -4.30
N CYS A 433 23.25 12.07 -3.22
CA CYS A 433 22.37 12.31 -2.08
C CYS A 433 22.84 13.47 -1.17
N SER A 434 24.14 13.76 -1.12
CA SER A 434 24.69 14.91 -0.39
C SER A 434 24.66 16.22 -1.19
N ALA A 435 24.20 16.21 -2.45
CA ALA A 435 24.09 17.41 -3.24
C ALA A 435 23.09 18.41 -2.64
N GLU A 436 23.32 19.72 -2.87
CA GLU A 436 22.47 20.78 -2.34
C GLU A 436 20.98 20.57 -2.74
N GLY A 437 20.09 20.63 -1.75
CA GLY A 437 18.64 20.42 -1.94
C GLY A 437 18.21 18.94 -2.02
N MET A 438 19.13 17.97 -1.81
CA MET A 438 18.79 16.55 -1.77
C MET A 438 18.52 16.10 -0.33
N ILE A 439 19.41 15.40 0.34
CA ILE A 439 19.21 14.90 1.70
C ILE A 439 20.07 15.71 2.67
N ALA A 440 19.43 16.40 3.61
CA ALA A 440 20.14 17.10 4.68
C ALA A 440 20.85 16.08 5.58
N ASP A 441 22.05 16.45 6.04
CA ASP A 441 22.86 15.61 6.96
C ASP A 441 23.06 14.17 6.48
N PHE A 442 23.27 14.00 5.15
CA PHE A 442 23.48 12.68 4.57
C PHE A 442 24.61 11.91 5.28
N MET A 443 24.30 10.73 5.79
CA MET A 443 25.26 9.83 6.42
C MET A 443 26.05 9.09 5.34
N ASP A 444 27.30 9.51 5.11
CA ASP A 444 28.22 8.86 4.18
C ASP A 444 28.68 7.50 4.71
N LEU A 445 28.79 6.52 3.81
CA LEU A 445 29.17 5.15 4.14
C LEU A 445 30.54 4.81 3.55
N SER A 446 31.38 4.16 4.34
CA SER A 446 32.68 3.64 3.91
C SER A 446 32.57 2.16 3.49
N ALA A 447 33.38 1.74 2.54
CA ALA A 447 33.48 0.33 2.20
C ALA A 447 34.15 -0.47 3.34
N GLY A 448 33.39 -1.35 3.98
CA GLY A 448 33.84 -2.15 5.13
C GLY A 448 34.46 -3.50 4.75
N ARG A 449 34.55 -3.83 3.47
CA ARG A 449 35.22 -5.05 2.98
C ARG A 449 36.22 -4.72 1.90
N GLU A 450 37.20 -5.61 1.73
CA GLU A 450 38.11 -5.59 0.57
C GLU A 450 37.28 -5.71 -0.73
N GLU A 451 37.75 -5.05 -1.79
CA GLU A 451 37.07 -5.12 -3.09
C GLU A 451 36.94 -6.58 -3.52
N PRO A 452 35.76 -7.01 -3.99
CA PRO A 452 35.53 -8.39 -4.31
C PRO A 452 36.44 -8.85 -5.46
N THR A 453 37.08 -9.96 -5.25
CA THR A 453 37.88 -10.66 -6.26
C THR A 453 37.04 -11.53 -7.21
N THR A 454 35.73 -11.29 -7.31
CA THR A 454 34.75 -12.07 -8.07
C THR A 454 34.48 -11.49 -9.48
N PRO A 455 33.77 -12.21 -10.37
CA PRO A 455 33.75 -12.00 -11.82
C PRO A 455 33.28 -10.61 -12.32
N PHE A 456 32.75 -9.77 -11.48
CA PHE A 456 32.46 -8.39 -11.83
C PHE A 456 33.66 -7.42 -11.86
N ILE A 457 34.87 -7.95 -11.73
CA ILE A 457 36.10 -7.22 -11.45
C ILE A 457 36.64 -6.48 -12.66
N GLY A 458 36.30 -6.83 -13.85
CA GLY A 458 36.86 -6.22 -15.04
C GLY A 458 36.25 -4.88 -15.43
N HIS A 459 35.14 -4.51 -14.88
CA HIS A 459 34.30 -3.46 -15.43
C HIS A 459 34.10 -2.28 -14.48
N SER A 460 34.90 -1.28 -14.64
CA SER A 460 34.69 0.08 -14.11
C SER A 460 34.35 1.00 -15.30
N PRO A 461 33.35 1.89 -15.17
CA PRO A 461 32.59 2.18 -13.95
C PRO A 461 31.48 1.14 -13.65
N ARG A 462 31.16 0.94 -12.37
CA ARG A 462 30.07 0.05 -11.92
C ARG A 462 28.71 0.75 -11.85
N VAL A 463 28.68 2.04 -12.11
CA VAL A 463 27.47 2.84 -12.17
C VAL A 463 27.35 3.43 -13.56
N TYR A 464 26.24 3.14 -14.21
CA TYR A 464 25.93 3.66 -15.55
C TYR A 464 24.69 4.54 -15.46
N PHE A 465 24.73 5.66 -16.18
CA PHE A 465 23.60 6.54 -16.34
C PHE A 465 23.29 6.66 -17.84
N GLU A 466 22.17 6.10 -18.25
CA GLU A 466 21.76 6.05 -19.64
C GLU A 466 20.57 6.98 -19.89
N VAL A 467 20.67 7.84 -20.90
CA VAL A 467 19.63 8.79 -21.30
C VAL A 467 19.18 8.50 -22.73
N THR A 468 17.94 8.09 -22.88
CA THR A 468 17.34 7.85 -24.19
C THR A 468 16.69 9.12 -24.73
N LYS A 469 17.18 9.63 -25.85
CA LYS A 469 16.62 10.78 -26.55
C LYS A 469 15.62 10.36 -27.61
N PHE A 470 14.36 10.75 -27.44
CA PHE A 470 13.31 10.50 -28.43
C PHE A 470 13.25 11.63 -29.45
N VAL A 471 13.34 11.27 -30.73
CA VAL A 471 13.10 12.18 -31.84
C VAL A 471 11.77 11.80 -32.47
N LYS A 472 10.77 12.69 -32.43
CA LYS A 472 9.51 12.46 -33.18
C LYS A 472 9.83 12.48 -34.69
N SER A 473 9.65 11.33 -35.34
CA SER A 473 9.66 11.31 -36.82
C SER A 473 8.32 11.84 -37.32
N GLY A 474 8.35 12.74 -38.28
CA GLY A 474 7.17 13.48 -38.76
C GLY A 474 6.19 12.70 -39.65
N SER A 475 6.28 11.37 -39.74
CA SER A 475 5.36 10.55 -40.52
C SER A 475 5.31 9.12 -39.99
N SER A 476 4.54 8.87 -38.93
CA SER A 476 4.13 7.52 -38.56
C SER A 476 2.72 7.27 -39.04
N LYS A 477 2.52 6.14 -39.74
CA LYS A 477 1.19 5.62 -39.99
C LYS A 477 0.54 5.19 -38.68
N PRO A 478 -0.79 5.31 -38.49
CA PRO A 478 -1.46 4.76 -37.33
C PRO A 478 -1.14 3.25 -37.21
N GLY A 479 -0.47 2.87 -36.13
CA GLY A 479 -0.05 1.47 -35.86
C GLY A 479 1.47 1.24 -35.79
N ASP A 480 2.31 2.17 -36.22
CA ASP A 480 3.79 2.05 -36.19
C ASP A 480 4.45 2.72 -34.96
N ASP A 481 3.66 3.26 -34.02
CA ASP A 481 4.20 3.95 -32.86
C ASP A 481 4.59 2.97 -31.75
N VAL A 482 5.84 2.54 -31.73
CA VAL A 482 6.46 1.92 -30.55
C VAL A 482 6.41 2.95 -29.43
N SER A 483 5.75 2.61 -28.34
CA SER A 483 5.65 3.52 -27.19
C SER A 483 7.04 3.80 -26.62
N ARG A 484 7.24 5.00 -26.03
CA ARG A 484 8.51 5.35 -25.35
C ARG A 484 8.88 4.29 -24.31
N LYS A 485 7.90 3.75 -23.60
CA LYS A 485 8.11 2.71 -22.58
C LYS A 485 8.64 1.41 -23.21
N GLN A 486 8.07 0.97 -24.31
CA GLN A 486 8.54 -0.23 -25.03
C GLN A 486 9.97 -0.08 -25.51
N LEU A 487 10.35 1.12 -26.03
CA LEU A 487 11.71 1.35 -26.48
C LEU A 487 12.71 1.30 -25.31
N VAL A 488 12.41 1.97 -24.19
CA VAL A 488 13.25 1.92 -22.97
C VAL A 488 13.36 0.50 -22.43
N ALA A 489 12.24 -0.23 -22.40
CA ALA A 489 12.21 -1.61 -21.95
C ALA A 489 13.10 -2.52 -22.83
N HIS A 490 13.05 -2.34 -24.14
CA HIS A 490 13.88 -3.10 -25.08
C HIS A 490 15.37 -2.77 -24.95
N GLN A 491 15.73 -1.50 -24.79
CA GLN A 491 17.12 -1.09 -24.54
C GLN A 491 17.65 -1.69 -23.22
N LEU A 492 16.84 -1.67 -22.16
CA LEU A 492 17.22 -2.28 -20.89
C LEU A 492 17.42 -3.80 -21.02
N ALA A 493 16.51 -4.49 -21.73
CA ALA A 493 16.59 -5.91 -21.96
C ALA A 493 17.83 -6.30 -22.79
N ASP A 494 18.16 -5.53 -23.83
CA ASP A 494 19.37 -5.70 -24.61
C ASP A 494 20.64 -5.49 -23.77
N ARG A 495 20.65 -4.46 -22.91
CA ARG A 495 21.75 -4.22 -21.97
C ARG A 495 21.95 -5.39 -20.99
N ILE A 496 20.86 -5.89 -20.41
CA ILE A 496 20.92 -7.06 -19.50
C ILE A 496 21.43 -8.29 -20.25
N ASN A 497 20.94 -8.55 -21.46
CA ASN A 497 21.39 -9.65 -22.30
C ASN A 497 22.90 -9.56 -22.58
N THR A 498 23.39 -8.36 -22.92
CA THR A 498 24.83 -8.12 -23.12
C THR A 498 25.64 -8.40 -21.85
N LEU A 499 25.19 -7.92 -20.69
CA LEU A 499 25.86 -8.21 -19.41
C LEU A 499 25.89 -9.70 -19.08
N MET A 500 24.81 -10.42 -19.37
CA MET A 500 24.75 -11.87 -19.14
C MET A 500 25.69 -12.65 -20.04
N GLN A 501 25.91 -12.19 -21.28
CA GLN A 501 26.82 -12.82 -22.23
C GLN A 501 28.29 -12.52 -21.93
N ASP A 502 28.61 -11.29 -21.60
CA ASP A 502 29.98 -10.80 -21.45
C ASP A 502 30.57 -11.11 -20.04
N GLU A 503 29.75 -11.15 -18.99
CA GLU A 503 30.22 -11.13 -17.62
C GLU A 503 29.80 -12.35 -16.80
N ASN A 504 29.28 -13.39 -17.43
CA ASN A 504 28.80 -14.59 -16.74
C ASN A 504 27.81 -14.35 -15.62
N ILE A 505 27.00 -13.26 -15.77
CA ILE A 505 25.88 -12.89 -14.88
C ILE A 505 24.70 -13.80 -15.20
N GLN A 506 24.02 -14.30 -14.19
CA GLN A 506 22.78 -15.07 -14.36
C GLN A 506 21.57 -14.15 -14.17
N ALA A 507 20.44 -14.50 -14.78
CA ALA A 507 19.21 -13.71 -14.63
C ALA A 507 18.80 -13.48 -13.16
N LYS A 508 19.03 -14.46 -12.28
CA LYS A 508 18.78 -14.36 -10.82
C LYS A 508 19.62 -13.30 -10.11
N ASP A 509 20.72 -12.84 -10.72
CA ASP A 509 21.63 -11.84 -10.15
C ASP A 509 21.18 -10.40 -10.51
N VAL A 510 20.14 -10.26 -11.35
CA VAL A 510 19.64 -8.98 -11.86
C VAL A 510 18.28 -8.64 -11.23
N ALA A 511 18.16 -7.43 -10.71
CA ALA A 511 16.88 -6.88 -10.25
C ALA A 511 16.56 -5.56 -10.95
N ILE A 512 15.34 -5.43 -11.46
CA ILE A 512 14.82 -4.19 -12.06
C ILE A 512 13.91 -3.51 -11.04
N LEU A 513 14.29 -2.30 -10.60
CA LEU A 513 13.49 -1.49 -9.69
C LEU A 513 12.73 -0.44 -10.50
N MET A 514 11.44 -0.29 -10.24
CA MET A 514 10.58 0.66 -10.92
C MET A 514 9.62 1.34 -9.96
N LYS A 515 9.11 2.51 -10.34
CA LYS A 515 8.19 3.30 -9.52
C LYS A 515 6.85 2.58 -9.27
N SER A 516 6.36 1.83 -10.26
CA SER A 516 5.08 1.12 -10.20
C SER A 516 5.20 -0.21 -10.93
N VAL A 517 4.80 -1.29 -10.28
CA VAL A 517 4.75 -2.63 -10.84
C VAL A 517 3.73 -2.74 -11.98
N LYS A 518 2.68 -1.90 -11.99
CA LYS A 518 1.72 -1.80 -13.11
C LYS A 518 2.37 -1.50 -14.47
N GLU A 519 3.58 -0.95 -14.45
CA GLU A 519 4.35 -0.64 -15.65
C GLU A 519 5.34 -1.77 -16.05
N ALA A 520 5.29 -2.93 -15.41
CA ALA A 520 6.25 -4.01 -15.63
C ALA A 520 6.07 -4.74 -16.98
N GLN A 521 4.85 -4.81 -17.51
CA GLN A 521 4.52 -5.62 -18.69
C GLN A 521 5.42 -5.38 -19.92
N PRO A 522 5.71 -4.14 -20.35
CA PRO A 522 6.63 -3.90 -21.46
C PRO A 522 8.05 -4.43 -21.22
N TYR A 523 8.51 -4.43 -19.97
CA TYR A 523 9.84 -4.96 -19.61
C TYR A 523 9.87 -6.49 -19.63
N ILE A 524 8.81 -7.14 -19.17
CA ILE A 524 8.65 -8.60 -19.23
C ILE A 524 8.68 -9.06 -20.68
N GLU A 525 7.90 -8.40 -21.54
CA GLU A 525 7.85 -8.72 -22.98
C GLU A 525 9.22 -8.51 -23.65
N ALA A 526 9.89 -7.40 -23.36
CA ALA A 526 11.21 -7.12 -23.89
C ALA A 526 12.24 -8.17 -23.45
N LEU A 527 12.27 -8.58 -22.17
CA LEU A 527 13.16 -9.62 -21.68
C LEU A 527 12.91 -10.98 -22.34
N ARG A 528 11.62 -11.32 -22.55
CA ARG A 528 11.25 -12.57 -23.27
C ARG A 528 11.80 -12.62 -24.70
N THR A 529 11.92 -11.48 -25.40
CA THR A 529 12.49 -11.47 -26.76
C THR A 529 13.95 -11.92 -26.78
N PHE A 530 14.66 -11.80 -25.64
CA PHE A 530 16.02 -12.28 -25.44
C PHE A 530 16.09 -13.65 -24.72
N GLY A 531 14.94 -14.29 -24.47
CA GLY A 531 14.88 -15.57 -23.77
C GLY A 531 15.14 -15.45 -22.26
N ILE A 532 15.01 -14.26 -21.67
CA ILE A 532 15.25 -14.01 -20.25
C ILE A 532 13.90 -14.08 -19.53
N GLU A 533 13.77 -15.05 -18.63
CA GLU A 533 12.62 -15.16 -17.74
C GLU A 533 12.71 -14.16 -16.60
N SER A 534 11.59 -13.56 -16.23
CA SER A 534 11.49 -12.57 -15.16
C SER A 534 10.31 -12.86 -14.22
N VAL A 535 10.48 -12.53 -12.96
CA VAL A 535 9.44 -12.65 -11.93
C VAL A 535 9.14 -11.25 -11.38
N VAL A 536 7.87 -10.91 -11.28
CA VAL A 536 7.42 -9.64 -10.67
C VAL A 536 7.17 -9.89 -9.19
N SER A 537 7.85 -9.12 -8.33
CA SER A 537 7.64 -9.12 -6.89
C SER A 537 6.79 -7.91 -6.49
N GLY A 538 5.72 -8.14 -5.73
CA GLY A 538 4.81 -7.10 -5.26
C GLY A 538 3.35 -7.50 -5.52
N ALA A 539 2.59 -7.65 -4.48
CA ALA A 539 1.33 -8.40 -4.42
C ALA A 539 0.14 -7.86 -5.23
N SER A 540 0.25 -6.75 -5.96
CA SER A 540 -0.92 -6.16 -6.63
C SER A 540 -1.22 -6.70 -8.03
N THR A 541 -0.41 -7.61 -8.59
CA THR A 541 -0.56 -8.08 -9.97
C THR A 541 -1.20 -9.46 -10.10
N PHE A 542 -1.49 -10.13 -9.00
CA PHE A 542 -2.10 -11.45 -9.06
C PHE A 542 -3.53 -11.39 -9.63
N GLY A 543 -4.34 -10.45 -9.18
CA GLY A 543 -5.70 -10.22 -9.69
C GLY A 543 -5.73 -9.77 -11.16
N GLU A 544 -4.65 -9.14 -11.65
CA GLU A 544 -4.50 -8.67 -13.03
C GLU A 544 -3.91 -9.76 -13.97
N GLN A 545 -3.64 -10.98 -13.46
CA GLN A 545 -3.18 -12.07 -14.33
C GLN A 545 -4.33 -12.56 -15.22
N PRO A 546 -4.11 -12.76 -16.53
CA PRO A 546 -5.18 -13.13 -17.47
C PRO A 546 -5.98 -14.36 -17.03
N GLU A 547 -5.31 -15.36 -16.47
CA GLU A 547 -5.98 -16.57 -15.98
C GLU A 547 -6.81 -16.32 -14.72
N VAL A 548 -6.42 -15.36 -13.86
CA VAL A 548 -7.19 -14.96 -12.68
C VAL A 548 -8.40 -14.12 -13.06
N GLU A 549 -8.25 -13.19 -14.03
CA GLU A 549 -9.36 -12.45 -14.62
C GLU A 549 -10.40 -13.39 -15.24
N LEU A 550 -9.96 -14.46 -15.91
CA LEU A 550 -10.85 -15.48 -16.46
C LEU A 550 -11.59 -16.26 -15.37
N ILE A 551 -10.96 -16.54 -14.22
CA ILE A 551 -11.66 -17.11 -13.05
C ILE A 551 -12.70 -16.11 -12.52
N GLY A 552 -12.39 -14.82 -12.49
CA GLY A 552 -13.33 -13.74 -12.16
C GLY A 552 -14.54 -13.72 -13.11
N SER A 553 -14.31 -13.78 -14.42
CA SER A 553 -15.38 -13.85 -15.43
C SER A 553 -16.23 -15.12 -15.29
N LEU A 554 -15.62 -16.26 -14.97
CA LEU A 554 -16.34 -17.50 -14.70
C LEU A 554 -17.20 -17.39 -13.44
N LEU A 555 -16.69 -16.73 -12.41
CA LEU A 555 -17.41 -16.47 -11.18
C LEU A 555 -18.61 -15.53 -11.40
N GLN A 556 -18.43 -14.47 -12.22
CA GLN A 556 -19.52 -13.60 -12.68
C GLN A 556 -20.58 -14.39 -13.47
N THR A 557 -20.14 -15.24 -14.39
CA THR A 557 -21.04 -16.13 -15.15
C THR A 557 -21.89 -17.01 -14.23
N LEU A 558 -21.28 -17.59 -13.20
CA LEU A 558 -21.99 -18.43 -12.23
C LEU A 558 -22.93 -17.63 -11.32
N ALA A 559 -22.57 -16.36 -11.03
CA ALA A 559 -23.42 -15.45 -10.25
C ALA A 559 -24.63 -14.96 -11.06
N ASN A 560 -24.44 -14.67 -12.35
CA ASN A 560 -25.49 -14.21 -13.25
C ASN A 560 -25.17 -14.63 -14.69
N MET A 561 -25.74 -15.76 -15.11
CA MET A 561 -25.56 -16.27 -16.49
C MET A 561 -26.19 -15.39 -17.57
N TYR A 562 -27.06 -14.45 -17.21
CA TYR A 562 -27.63 -13.46 -18.13
C TYR A 562 -26.70 -12.26 -18.37
N ASP A 563 -25.62 -12.15 -17.63
CA ASP A 563 -24.57 -11.17 -17.91
C ASP A 563 -23.69 -11.67 -19.05
N SER A 564 -24.15 -11.41 -20.28
CA SER A 564 -23.47 -11.88 -21.48
C SER A 564 -22.16 -11.16 -21.75
N TYR A 565 -21.98 -9.93 -21.26
CA TYR A 565 -20.87 -9.08 -21.64
C TYR A 565 -19.64 -9.24 -20.75
N GLU A 566 -19.80 -9.12 -19.46
CA GLU A 566 -18.67 -9.16 -18.51
C GLU A 566 -18.33 -10.59 -18.05
N GLY A 567 -19.32 -11.48 -18.01
CA GLY A 567 -19.15 -12.86 -17.55
C GLY A 567 -19.07 -13.86 -18.70
N LEU A 568 -20.21 -14.15 -19.32
CA LEU A 568 -20.36 -15.32 -20.20
C LEU A 568 -19.52 -15.25 -21.49
N PHE A 569 -19.48 -14.10 -22.17
CA PHE A 569 -18.75 -13.96 -23.42
C PHE A 569 -17.23 -14.16 -23.25
N PRO A 570 -16.56 -13.52 -22.29
CA PRO A 570 -15.15 -13.80 -21.98
C PRO A 570 -14.89 -15.28 -21.71
N VAL A 571 -15.74 -15.96 -20.93
CA VAL A 571 -15.59 -17.38 -20.61
C VAL A 571 -15.67 -18.27 -21.85
N LEU A 572 -16.64 -18.02 -22.72
CA LEU A 572 -16.85 -18.83 -23.93
C LEU A 572 -15.74 -18.62 -24.97
N SER A 573 -15.29 -17.38 -25.19
CA SER A 573 -14.29 -17.01 -26.19
C SER A 573 -12.84 -17.24 -25.73
N SER A 574 -12.60 -17.35 -24.44
CA SER A 574 -11.26 -17.48 -23.86
C SER A 574 -10.66 -18.88 -23.97
N GLU A 575 -9.47 -19.04 -23.37
CA GLU A 575 -8.77 -20.33 -23.24
C GLU A 575 -9.58 -21.40 -22.51
N ILE A 576 -10.62 -21.03 -21.74
CA ILE A 576 -11.46 -21.99 -20.99
C ILE A 576 -12.20 -22.92 -21.95
N PHE A 577 -12.90 -22.39 -22.95
CA PHE A 577 -13.65 -23.20 -23.93
C PHE A 577 -13.12 -23.07 -25.34
N SER A 578 -12.45 -21.97 -25.67
CA SER A 578 -11.86 -21.68 -26.98
C SER A 578 -12.86 -21.78 -28.11
N LEU A 579 -14.09 -21.23 -27.93
CA LEU A 579 -15.09 -21.16 -28.98
C LEU A 579 -14.69 -20.10 -29.99
N ASP A 580 -14.92 -20.42 -31.27
CA ASP A 580 -14.66 -19.50 -32.35
C ASP A 580 -15.87 -18.63 -32.69
N ALA A 581 -15.69 -17.70 -33.65
CA ALA A 581 -16.74 -16.79 -34.06
C ALA A 581 -17.96 -17.53 -34.63
N SER A 582 -17.79 -18.71 -35.25
CA SER A 582 -18.87 -19.53 -35.79
C SER A 582 -19.71 -20.14 -34.67
N ASP A 583 -19.08 -20.67 -33.65
CA ASP A 583 -19.74 -21.21 -32.44
C ASP A 583 -20.57 -20.13 -31.74
N LEU A 584 -19.97 -18.92 -31.54
CA LEU A 584 -20.64 -17.78 -30.91
C LEU A 584 -21.80 -17.25 -31.76
N LEU A 585 -21.65 -17.23 -33.09
CA LEU A 585 -22.73 -16.85 -33.99
C LEU A 585 -23.91 -17.85 -33.92
N LEU A 586 -23.63 -19.14 -33.81
CA LEU A 586 -24.66 -20.16 -33.61
C LEU A 586 -25.43 -19.93 -32.31
N LEU A 587 -24.76 -19.66 -31.19
CA LEU A 587 -25.39 -19.33 -29.92
C LEU A 587 -26.27 -18.07 -30.01
N GLY A 588 -25.83 -17.06 -30.78
CA GLY A 588 -26.54 -15.79 -30.99
C GLY A 588 -27.66 -15.85 -32.06
N THR A 589 -28.05 -17.03 -32.56
CA THR A 589 -28.99 -17.15 -33.64
C THR A 589 -30.12 -18.12 -33.35
N ASN A 590 -31.38 -17.73 -33.65
CA ASN A 590 -32.52 -18.63 -33.69
C ASN A 590 -32.65 -19.25 -35.06
N PHE A 591 -32.81 -20.58 -35.12
CA PHE A 591 -32.95 -21.35 -36.33
C PHE A 591 -34.38 -21.91 -36.49
N GLY A 592 -34.86 -21.96 -37.72
CA GLY A 592 -36.06 -22.68 -38.06
C GLY A 592 -35.81 -24.17 -38.30
N GLU A 593 -36.89 -24.94 -38.47
CA GLU A 593 -36.82 -26.39 -38.70
C GLU A 593 -35.93 -26.80 -39.88
N ASN A 594 -35.81 -25.94 -40.88
CA ASN A 594 -34.99 -26.16 -42.10
C ASN A 594 -33.56 -25.60 -41.94
N GLY A 595 -33.15 -25.16 -40.76
CA GLY A 595 -31.81 -24.59 -40.50
C GLY A 595 -31.61 -23.15 -40.99
N GLN A 596 -32.66 -22.47 -41.47
CA GLN A 596 -32.57 -21.06 -41.83
C GLN A 596 -32.55 -20.17 -40.56
N LYS A 597 -31.79 -19.10 -40.60
CA LYS A 597 -31.79 -18.06 -39.55
C LYS A 597 -33.15 -17.36 -39.53
N ILE A 598 -33.81 -17.31 -38.37
CA ILE A 598 -35.04 -16.55 -38.13
C ILE A 598 -34.76 -15.19 -37.54
N THR A 599 -34.13 -15.15 -36.37
CA THR A 599 -33.84 -13.94 -35.64
C THR A 599 -32.50 -14.02 -34.93
N ASN A 600 -31.99 -12.90 -34.43
CA ASN A 600 -30.92 -12.90 -33.43
C ASN A 600 -31.49 -13.27 -32.06
N ARG A 601 -30.62 -13.81 -31.20
CA ARG A 601 -30.92 -14.20 -29.84
C ARG A 601 -29.75 -13.78 -28.93
N ASP A 602 -30.02 -13.55 -27.68
CA ASP A 602 -28.95 -13.38 -26.68
C ASP A 602 -28.24 -14.72 -26.46
N ILE A 603 -26.91 -14.69 -26.41
CA ILE A 603 -26.09 -15.89 -26.17
C ILE A 603 -26.45 -16.53 -24.80
N ALA A 604 -26.76 -15.72 -23.81
CA ALA A 604 -27.17 -16.19 -22.48
C ALA A 604 -28.46 -17.05 -22.54
N GLU A 605 -29.44 -16.68 -23.38
CA GLU A 605 -30.66 -17.47 -23.55
C GLU A 605 -30.36 -18.87 -24.09
N SER A 606 -29.38 -19.00 -24.97
CA SER A 606 -28.95 -20.27 -25.53
C SER A 606 -28.27 -21.18 -24.51
N VAL A 607 -27.51 -20.58 -23.57
CA VAL A 607 -26.78 -21.32 -22.55
C VAL A 607 -27.68 -21.67 -21.34
N VAL A 608 -28.62 -20.80 -20.99
CA VAL A 608 -29.43 -20.93 -19.77
C VAL A 608 -30.68 -21.80 -19.95
N ASN A 609 -31.34 -21.72 -21.11
CA ASN A 609 -32.72 -22.25 -21.26
C ASN A 609 -32.81 -23.67 -21.81
N ASP A 610 -31.73 -24.42 -22.02
CA ASP A 610 -31.70 -25.72 -22.73
C ASP A 610 -32.43 -25.70 -24.07
N ALA A 611 -32.81 -24.51 -24.53
CA ALA A 611 -33.57 -24.29 -25.76
C ALA A 611 -32.71 -24.25 -27.04
N PHE A 612 -31.40 -24.37 -26.85
CA PHE A 612 -30.45 -24.41 -27.97
C PHE A 612 -30.47 -25.81 -28.59
N ASN A 613 -31.31 -25.94 -29.61
CA ASN A 613 -31.44 -27.20 -30.36
C ASN A 613 -31.41 -26.90 -31.87
N PRO A 614 -30.20 -26.60 -32.41
CA PRO A 614 -30.07 -26.35 -33.84
C PRO A 614 -30.33 -27.65 -34.63
N PRO A 615 -30.90 -27.59 -35.85
CA PRO A 615 -31.22 -28.75 -36.67
C PRO A 615 -30.01 -29.35 -37.39
N PHE A 616 -28.81 -29.07 -36.96
CA PHE A 616 -27.54 -29.56 -37.49
C PHE A 616 -26.56 -29.88 -36.35
N GLU A 617 -25.52 -30.63 -36.69
CA GLU A 617 -24.46 -31.00 -35.71
C GLU A 617 -23.61 -29.77 -35.34
N ILE A 618 -23.40 -29.57 -34.05
CA ILE A 618 -22.59 -28.50 -33.48
C ILE A 618 -21.15 -28.98 -33.18
N SER A 619 -20.23 -28.05 -33.06
CA SER A 619 -18.85 -28.37 -32.76
C SER A 619 -18.70 -29.11 -31.40
N PRO A 620 -17.75 -30.05 -31.29
CA PRO A 620 -17.50 -30.73 -30.02
C PRO A 620 -17.15 -29.76 -28.89
N LYS A 621 -16.51 -28.62 -29.18
CA LYS A 621 -16.19 -27.58 -28.22
C LYS A 621 -17.45 -26.89 -27.68
N LEU A 622 -18.36 -26.51 -28.58
CA LEU A 622 -19.63 -25.89 -28.22
C LEU A 622 -20.49 -26.85 -27.37
N LYS A 623 -20.55 -28.12 -27.77
CA LYS A 623 -21.28 -29.15 -27.02
C LYS A 623 -20.71 -29.29 -25.60
N ASN A 624 -19.38 -29.37 -25.48
CA ASN A 624 -18.71 -29.45 -24.18
C ASN A 624 -18.97 -28.19 -23.30
N ALA A 625 -18.92 -26.99 -23.90
CA ALA A 625 -19.17 -25.75 -23.16
C ALA A 625 -20.59 -25.72 -22.56
N LEU A 626 -21.59 -26.06 -23.35
CA LEU A 626 -22.99 -26.12 -22.90
C LEU A 626 -23.19 -27.14 -21.77
N GLU A 627 -22.63 -28.34 -21.94
CA GLU A 627 -22.73 -29.42 -20.95
C GLU A 627 -22.05 -29.03 -19.63
N VAL A 628 -20.84 -28.48 -19.69
CA VAL A 628 -20.06 -28.08 -18.50
C VAL A 628 -20.75 -26.96 -17.75
N LEU A 629 -21.24 -25.90 -18.45
CA LEU A 629 -21.95 -24.78 -17.81
C LEU A 629 -23.30 -25.20 -17.23
N SER A 630 -24.05 -26.07 -17.88
CA SER A 630 -25.31 -26.62 -17.36
C SER A 630 -25.06 -27.44 -16.08
N ASN A 631 -24.02 -28.29 -16.08
CA ASN A 631 -23.61 -29.05 -14.89
C ASN A 631 -23.12 -28.16 -13.75
N ALA A 632 -22.40 -27.09 -14.05
CA ALA A 632 -21.94 -26.13 -13.07
C ALA A 632 -23.12 -25.45 -12.37
N ARG A 633 -24.09 -24.95 -13.16
CA ARG A 633 -25.30 -24.31 -12.65
C ARG A 633 -26.09 -25.22 -11.71
N SER A 634 -26.32 -26.47 -12.10
CA SER A 634 -27.05 -27.44 -11.26
C SER A 634 -26.29 -27.80 -9.98
N SER A 635 -24.97 -27.70 -9.97
CA SER A 635 -24.13 -28.01 -8.81
C SER A 635 -24.05 -26.88 -7.76
N LEU A 636 -24.32 -25.61 -8.13
CA LEU A 636 -24.21 -24.45 -7.24
C LEU A 636 -25.13 -24.54 -6.00
N SER A 637 -26.25 -25.24 -6.09
CA SER A 637 -27.16 -25.41 -4.96
C SER A 637 -26.63 -26.34 -3.86
N ASN A 638 -25.67 -27.22 -4.16
CA ASN A 638 -25.24 -28.31 -3.28
C ASN A 638 -23.72 -28.35 -3.04
N LYS A 639 -22.94 -27.48 -3.67
CA LYS A 639 -21.47 -27.47 -3.59
C LYS A 639 -20.94 -26.09 -3.34
N ARG A 640 -19.72 -26.02 -2.82
CA ARG A 640 -18.98 -24.75 -2.71
C ARG A 640 -18.68 -24.18 -4.07
N VAL A 641 -18.64 -22.86 -4.16
CA VAL A 641 -18.36 -22.15 -5.42
C VAL A 641 -16.98 -22.52 -5.97
N SER A 642 -15.96 -22.61 -5.11
CA SER A 642 -14.60 -23.02 -5.47
C SER A 642 -14.57 -24.43 -6.09
N ASP A 643 -15.31 -25.39 -5.53
CA ASP A 643 -15.41 -26.77 -6.05
C ASP A 643 -16.10 -26.81 -7.42
N VAL A 644 -17.14 -25.97 -7.60
CA VAL A 644 -17.85 -25.87 -8.89
C VAL A 644 -16.91 -25.30 -9.98
N ILE A 645 -16.20 -24.20 -9.68
CA ILE A 645 -15.23 -23.59 -10.63
C ILE A 645 -14.10 -24.58 -10.93
N LYS A 646 -13.55 -25.24 -9.92
CA LYS A 646 -12.52 -26.26 -10.09
C LYS A 646 -12.98 -27.35 -11.06
N LYS A 647 -14.21 -27.79 -10.91
CA LYS A 647 -14.79 -28.79 -11.83
C LYS A 647 -14.93 -28.24 -13.25
N VAL A 648 -15.39 -26.99 -13.42
CA VAL A 648 -15.50 -26.35 -14.75
C VAL A 648 -14.15 -26.29 -15.44
N VAL A 649 -13.09 -25.81 -14.79
CA VAL A 649 -11.77 -25.68 -15.43
C VAL A 649 -11.15 -27.04 -15.80
N LEU A 650 -11.49 -28.10 -15.06
CA LEU A 650 -11.08 -29.47 -15.37
C LEU A 650 -11.89 -30.06 -16.55
N ASP A 651 -13.21 -29.99 -16.49
CA ASP A 651 -14.12 -30.58 -17.48
C ASP A 651 -14.07 -29.82 -18.82
N ALA A 652 -13.80 -28.51 -18.80
CA ALA A 652 -13.49 -27.72 -19.99
C ALA A 652 -12.15 -28.12 -20.64
N GLY A 653 -11.30 -28.90 -19.97
CA GLY A 653 -10.00 -29.33 -20.44
C GLY A 653 -8.94 -28.21 -20.44
N TRP A 654 -9.20 -27.09 -19.76
CA TRP A 654 -8.28 -25.95 -19.73
C TRP A 654 -6.97 -26.31 -19.03
N ILE A 655 -7.04 -26.93 -17.85
CA ILE A 655 -5.84 -27.40 -17.12
C ILE A 655 -4.99 -28.36 -18.00
N SER A 656 -5.61 -29.28 -18.73
CA SER A 656 -4.88 -30.21 -19.62
C SER A 656 -4.20 -29.51 -20.79
N ARG A 657 -4.77 -28.38 -21.27
CA ARG A 657 -4.12 -27.54 -22.29
C ARG A 657 -2.94 -26.79 -21.73
N LEU A 658 -3.07 -26.20 -20.55
CA LEU A 658 -2.01 -25.48 -19.88
C LEU A 658 -0.83 -26.40 -19.53
N GLN A 659 -1.07 -27.63 -19.09
CA GLN A 659 0.00 -28.60 -18.82
C GLN A 659 0.91 -28.86 -20.03
N LYS A 660 0.42 -28.73 -21.24
CA LYS A 660 1.19 -28.90 -22.48
C LYS A 660 2.09 -27.70 -22.80
N MET A 661 1.91 -26.57 -22.13
CA MET A 661 2.68 -25.34 -22.35
C MET A 661 3.98 -25.27 -21.53
N GLY A 662 4.33 -26.34 -20.78
CA GLY A 662 5.53 -26.38 -19.98
C GLY A 662 5.49 -25.45 -18.76
N ASN A 663 6.60 -24.76 -18.45
CA ASN A 663 6.74 -23.93 -17.25
C ASN A 663 5.72 -22.78 -17.21
N GLU A 664 5.44 -22.13 -18.32
CA GLU A 664 4.43 -21.06 -18.39
C GLU A 664 3.04 -21.60 -18.03
N GLY A 665 2.68 -22.77 -18.56
CA GLY A 665 1.40 -23.39 -18.20
C GLY A 665 1.33 -23.82 -16.74
N GLN A 666 2.42 -24.25 -16.14
CA GLN A 666 2.49 -24.59 -14.72
C GLN A 666 2.27 -23.35 -13.83
N SER A 667 2.85 -22.20 -14.20
CA SER A 667 2.64 -20.93 -13.47
C SER A 667 1.16 -20.51 -13.55
N LYS A 668 0.53 -20.57 -14.72
CA LYS A 668 -0.90 -20.28 -14.87
C LYS A 668 -1.77 -21.23 -14.03
N ILE A 669 -1.45 -22.51 -14.02
CA ILE A 669 -2.16 -23.50 -13.18
C ILE A 669 -2.03 -23.15 -11.69
N ALA A 670 -0.85 -22.79 -11.24
CA ALA A 670 -0.64 -22.37 -9.84
C ALA A 670 -1.49 -21.14 -9.48
N ASN A 671 -1.55 -20.13 -10.37
CA ASN A 671 -2.39 -18.95 -10.19
C ASN A 671 -3.90 -19.31 -10.16
N ILE A 672 -4.36 -20.20 -11.02
CA ILE A 672 -5.76 -20.69 -11.01
C ILE A 672 -6.09 -21.32 -9.65
N PHE A 673 -5.23 -22.21 -9.12
CA PHE A 673 -5.49 -22.86 -7.85
C PHE A 673 -5.41 -21.90 -6.67
N ALA A 674 -4.49 -20.94 -6.68
CA ALA A 674 -4.44 -19.88 -5.67
C ALA A 674 -5.71 -19.02 -5.67
N ALA A 675 -6.24 -18.68 -6.86
CA ALA A 675 -7.52 -17.98 -6.98
C ALA A 675 -8.68 -18.81 -6.40
N LEU A 676 -8.68 -20.13 -6.61
CA LEU A 676 -9.70 -21.02 -6.05
C LEU A 676 -9.62 -21.13 -4.52
N GLU A 677 -8.42 -21.16 -3.95
CA GLU A 677 -8.22 -21.14 -2.51
C GLU A 677 -8.76 -19.84 -1.90
N GLN A 678 -8.51 -18.72 -2.57
CA GLN A 678 -9.02 -17.43 -2.14
C GLN A 678 -10.56 -17.37 -2.18
N ILE A 679 -11.18 -17.87 -3.24
CA ILE A 679 -12.65 -17.98 -3.35
C ILE A 679 -13.23 -18.87 -2.21
N ASP A 680 -12.57 -19.97 -1.87
CA ASP A 680 -12.99 -20.86 -0.78
C ASP A 680 -12.89 -20.17 0.59
N SER A 681 -11.81 -19.40 0.82
CA SER A 681 -11.61 -18.59 2.03
C SER A 681 -12.73 -17.55 2.18
N LEU A 682 -12.98 -16.74 1.14
CA LEU A 682 -14.06 -15.74 1.13
C LEU A 682 -15.43 -16.35 1.46
N GLN A 683 -15.73 -17.51 0.87
CA GLN A 683 -17.02 -18.16 1.10
C GLN A 683 -17.14 -18.72 2.52
N LYS A 684 -16.07 -19.23 3.11
CA LYS A 684 -16.04 -19.76 4.48
C LYS A 684 -16.16 -18.66 5.52
N GLU A 685 -15.28 -17.64 5.41
CA GLU A 685 -15.16 -16.59 6.42
C GLU A 685 -16.41 -15.72 6.50
N LEU A 686 -17.02 -15.45 5.37
CA LEU A 686 -18.14 -14.52 5.29
C LEU A 686 -19.51 -15.18 5.15
N SER A 687 -19.56 -16.50 4.96
CA SER A 687 -20.80 -17.27 4.77
C SER A 687 -21.73 -16.68 3.69
N ILE A 688 -21.15 -16.19 2.58
CA ILE A 688 -21.84 -15.46 1.53
C ILE A 688 -22.16 -16.33 0.31
N GLY A 689 -23.19 -15.91 -0.45
CA GLY A 689 -23.59 -16.55 -1.69
C GLY A 689 -22.69 -16.20 -2.88
N VAL A 690 -22.84 -16.94 -4.00
CA VAL A 690 -22.00 -16.80 -5.21
C VAL A 690 -21.92 -15.37 -5.75
N ALA A 691 -23.03 -14.60 -5.75
CA ALA A 691 -23.05 -13.23 -6.24
C ALA A 691 -22.19 -12.29 -5.37
N SER A 692 -22.22 -12.48 -4.05
CA SER A 692 -21.39 -11.70 -3.14
C SER A 692 -19.91 -12.09 -3.23
N VAL A 693 -19.62 -13.39 -3.43
CA VAL A 693 -18.25 -13.86 -3.69
C VAL A 693 -17.72 -13.28 -5.00
N ALA A 694 -18.53 -13.25 -6.06
CA ALA A 694 -18.15 -12.65 -7.35
C ALA A 694 -17.82 -11.16 -7.20
N LYS A 695 -18.66 -10.43 -6.48
CA LYS A 695 -18.42 -9.00 -6.20
C LYS A 695 -17.17 -8.77 -5.37
N ALA A 696 -16.92 -9.59 -4.35
CA ALA A 696 -15.72 -9.50 -3.53
C ALA A 696 -14.45 -9.80 -4.33
N PHE A 697 -14.49 -10.86 -5.13
CA PHE A 697 -13.35 -11.26 -5.97
C PHE A 697 -13.01 -10.22 -7.04
N SER A 698 -14.00 -9.51 -7.60
CA SER A 698 -13.77 -8.45 -8.58
C SER A 698 -13.12 -7.18 -8.00
N GLN A 699 -13.12 -7.03 -6.68
CA GLN A 699 -12.49 -5.91 -5.98
C GLN A 699 -11.04 -6.21 -5.56
N TRP A 700 -10.59 -7.42 -5.78
CA TRP A 700 -9.26 -7.90 -5.48
C TRP A 700 -8.32 -7.70 -6.68
#